data_170799dfbce4489f5881a35d797db522
#
_entry.id   170799dfbce4489f5881a35d797db522
#
_cell.length_a   1.000
_cell.length_b   1.000
_cell.length_c   1.000
_cell.angle_alpha   90.00
_cell.angle_beta   90.00
_cell.angle_gamma   90.00
#
_symmetry.space_group_name_H-M   'P 1'
#
loop_
_entity.id
_entity.type
_entity.pdbx_description
1 polymer ?
#
loop_
_entity_poly.entity_id
_entity_poly.type
_entity_poly.pdbx_seq_one_letter_code
_entity_poly.pdbx_strand_id
1 'polypeptide(L)'
;MATKCTDYNFHEIEPHWQSFWEQNRSFRADNASSKPKYYVLDMFPYPSGAGLHIGHPEGYTATDIIARYKRAKGFNVLHPIGWDAFGLPAEQHAVKTGTHPATNTAANIVNFKRQIKALGFSYDWERELATTDSQYYRWTQWIFLQLFARGLAYVDERPVWWCPELRTVLANEEVIDGKSEVGGFPVERRNLRQWVLRITAYAERLLADLKDVDWPDSTKRMQEAWIGRSEGAEILFKLEDAALGALKIFTTRPDTLFGCTYMVLAPEHPLTDALTTAEQKADLASYRKKSAGKSDLERTDLAKDKSGVFSGAYAINPVNGQRVPIWIADYVLMGYGTGAIMAVPAHDERDHEFAIKYALPIVQVIASGAGETPLPYVGDGKLINSPGYDGMAWPDAKKTITAELAARGVGKPTVNYKLRDWLFSRQRYWGEPFPIVWVNAADYATAKRAPGNTLPESPVTFIKDGVAHYALPVPASALPLHLPEVQSYLPSGTGESPLANVTEWLEIWFNIATGAAVPATQVRPLGDQWVRARRETNTMPQWAGSCWYYLRFTDPAADQALASPEALRYWGVPDLYVGGAEHAVLHLLYARFWHKVLFDLGVVPQSEPFTKLFHQGIILGEDGEKMSKSRGNVVSPDTIIQSHGTDTLRLYLMFLGPLDAMKPWNPNGIEGVHRFLQKVWRECVGREGEVNTKIADTVTDSTELIKLLHETIKKVGDDIEGLRFNTAISQMMIFTNALQKAPHVSRGTMRTFLQLLAPFAPHLGEELWGRLGGGPDAATIMNVPWPQFDAATLHSSEVKLVFQVNGKHRGDQMVAVGLAEADALAAAHSHPRVGPHLHGKTIKRVVYVPGKILNLVVE
;
A
#
# COMPACT_ATOMS: atom_id res chain seq x y z
N MET A 1 -4.55 1.35 54.16
CA MET A 1 -3.17 1.86 54.14
C MET A 1 -3.00 2.49 52.77
N ALA A 2 -2.81 3.80 52.69
CA ALA A 2 -2.52 4.45 51.43
C ALA A 2 -1.20 3.88 50.91
N THR A 3 -1.21 3.25 49.74
CA THR A 3 -0.02 2.81 49.03
C THR A 3 0.83 4.04 48.82
N LYS A 4 2.07 4.06 49.36
CA LYS A 4 3.04 5.13 49.06
C LYS A 4 3.20 5.21 47.57
N CYS A 5 2.90 6.35 46.97
CA CYS A 5 2.89 6.57 45.52
C CYS A 5 4.33 6.80 44.98
N THR A 6 5.20 5.81 45.18
CA THR A 6 6.65 5.92 44.87
C THR A 6 6.94 5.64 43.39
N ASP A 7 6.02 5.02 42.66
CA ASP A 7 6.18 4.57 41.29
C ASP A 7 4.99 4.95 40.41
N TYR A 8 5.19 5.06 39.09
CA TYR A 8 4.17 5.31 38.12
C TYR A 8 3.14 4.16 38.12
N ASN A 9 1.96 4.41 38.71
CA ASN A 9 0.86 3.45 38.72
C ASN A 9 0.03 3.56 37.46
N PHE A 10 0.46 2.93 36.36
CA PHE A 10 -0.20 2.97 35.08
C PHE A 10 -1.61 2.34 35.15
N HIS A 11 -1.89 1.40 36.02
CA HIS A 11 -3.22 0.79 36.15
C HIS A 11 -4.33 1.78 36.60
N GLU A 12 -3.99 2.84 37.30
CA GLU A 12 -4.94 3.87 37.69
C GLU A 12 -4.87 5.08 36.75
N ILE A 13 -3.67 5.50 36.39
CA ILE A 13 -3.44 6.75 35.62
C ILE A 13 -3.90 6.63 34.17
N GLU A 14 -3.54 5.54 33.47
CA GLU A 14 -3.86 5.41 32.07
C GLU A 14 -5.38 5.35 31.79
N PRO A 15 -6.19 4.54 32.48
CA PRO A 15 -7.64 4.55 32.32
C PRO A 15 -8.29 5.88 32.68
N HIS A 16 -7.76 6.60 33.67
CA HIS A 16 -8.25 7.93 34.05
C HIS A 16 -8.14 8.91 32.89
N TRP A 17 -6.98 9.02 32.26
CA TRP A 17 -6.77 9.95 31.15
C TRP A 17 -7.49 9.51 29.86
N GLN A 18 -7.59 8.22 29.57
CA GLN A 18 -8.40 7.70 28.45
C GLN A 18 -9.86 8.14 28.61
N SER A 19 -10.43 7.97 29.81
CA SER A 19 -11.80 8.42 30.11
C SER A 19 -11.94 9.93 30.00
N PHE A 20 -10.97 10.71 30.47
CA PHE A 20 -10.96 12.16 30.32
C PHE A 20 -11.00 12.59 28.86
N TRP A 21 -10.14 12.02 28.01
CA TRP A 21 -10.11 12.39 26.58
C TRP A 21 -11.42 12.03 25.87
N GLU A 22 -12.01 10.89 26.20
CA GLU A 22 -13.27 10.46 25.60
C GLU A 22 -14.42 11.39 26.02
N GLN A 23 -14.58 11.67 27.30
CA GLN A 23 -15.64 12.54 27.83
C GLN A 23 -15.55 13.97 27.29
N ASN A 24 -14.36 14.49 27.12
CA ASN A 24 -14.12 15.84 26.64
C ASN A 24 -14.01 15.92 25.10
N ARG A 25 -14.13 14.80 24.38
CA ARG A 25 -13.93 14.73 22.92
C ARG A 25 -12.66 15.44 22.47
N SER A 26 -11.59 15.22 23.23
CA SER A 26 -10.34 15.99 23.18
C SER A 26 -9.68 16.01 21.80
N PHE A 27 -9.97 15.02 20.96
CA PHE A 27 -9.32 14.84 19.64
C PHE A 27 -10.24 15.16 18.46
N ARG A 28 -11.40 15.74 18.72
CA ARG A 28 -12.36 16.13 17.67
C ARG A 28 -11.73 17.11 16.69
N ALA A 29 -11.87 16.80 15.40
CA ALA A 29 -11.47 17.66 14.28
C ALA A 29 -12.64 18.49 13.78
N ASP A 30 -12.38 19.75 13.42
CA ASP A 30 -13.40 20.68 12.98
C ASP A 30 -13.32 20.90 11.47
N ASN A 31 -14.47 20.79 10.76
CA ASN A 31 -14.51 20.97 9.30
C ASN A 31 -14.43 22.45 8.86
N ALA A 32 -14.51 23.40 9.77
CA ALA A 32 -14.56 24.84 9.49
C ALA A 32 -13.58 25.65 10.35
N SER A 33 -12.41 25.09 10.65
CA SER A 33 -11.39 25.75 11.47
C SER A 33 -10.59 26.80 10.69
N SER A 34 -10.23 27.89 11.36
CA SER A 34 -9.26 28.88 10.85
C SER A 34 -7.81 28.43 10.99
N LYS A 35 -7.55 27.36 11.75
CA LYS A 35 -6.21 26.77 11.89
C LYS A 35 -5.79 26.05 10.60
N PRO A 36 -4.49 26.00 10.28
CA PRO A 36 -4.01 25.13 9.21
C PRO A 36 -4.42 23.68 9.49
N LYS A 37 -4.82 22.96 8.45
CA LYS A 37 -5.23 21.56 8.58
C LYS A 37 -4.01 20.63 8.55
N TYR A 38 -4.14 19.50 9.22
CA TYR A 38 -3.25 18.36 9.03
C TYR A 38 -4.05 17.06 9.10
N TYR A 39 -4.05 16.30 8.03
CA TYR A 39 -4.75 15.04 7.94
C TYR A 39 -3.74 13.90 7.96
N VAL A 40 -3.65 13.18 9.08
CA VAL A 40 -2.83 11.98 9.23
C VAL A 40 -3.72 10.75 9.25
N LEU A 41 -3.32 9.71 8.51
CA LEU A 41 -4.15 8.54 8.31
C LEU A 41 -3.33 7.25 8.42
N ASP A 42 -3.88 6.27 9.12
CA ASP A 42 -3.44 4.88 9.12
C ASP A 42 -4.23 4.05 8.12
N MET A 43 -3.64 2.97 7.61
CA MET A 43 -4.43 1.93 6.98
C MET A 43 -5.31 1.28 8.05
N PHE A 44 -6.62 1.38 7.88
CA PHE A 44 -7.57 0.86 8.85
C PHE A 44 -7.56 -0.67 8.89
N PRO A 45 -7.75 -1.26 10.09
CA PRO A 45 -7.60 -2.70 10.26
C PRO A 45 -8.81 -3.47 9.73
N TYR A 46 -8.55 -4.72 9.31
CA TYR A 46 -9.57 -5.75 9.16
C TYR A 46 -9.87 -6.38 10.53
N PRO A 47 -11.11 -6.27 11.06
CA PRO A 47 -11.46 -6.77 12.39
C PRO A 47 -11.59 -8.30 12.39
N SER A 48 -10.47 -9.03 12.40
CA SER A 48 -10.43 -10.48 12.34
C SER A 48 -10.20 -11.12 13.72
N GLY A 49 -11.09 -12.01 14.14
CA GLY A 49 -10.91 -12.98 15.21
C GLY A 49 -10.41 -12.42 16.55
N ALA A 50 -9.24 -12.81 17.01
CA ALA A 50 -8.78 -12.63 18.40
C ALA A 50 -8.31 -11.21 18.78
N GLY A 51 -8.45 -10.19 17.92
CA GLY A 51 -8.00 -8.83 18.18
C GLY A 51 -6.67 -8.48 17.52
N LEU A 52 -6.08 -7.36 17.97
CA LEU A 52 -4.81 -6.83 17.49
C LEU A 52 -3.64 -7.73 17.92
N HIS A 53 -2.62 -7.81 17.06
CA HIS A 53 -1.28 -8.26 17.44
C HIS A 53 -0.34 -7.05 17.52
N ILE A 54 0.83 -7.24 18.15
CA ILE A 54 1.78 -6.17 18.47
C ILE A 54 2.27 -5.37 17.23
N GLY A 55 2.17 -5.91 16.03
CA GLY A 55 2.54 -5.22 14.80
C GLY A 55 1.55 -4.11 14.39
N HIS A 56 0.26 -4.19 14.79
CA HIS A 56 -0.71 -3.13 14.48
C HIS A 56 -0.41 -1.80 15.18
N PRO A 57 -0.14 -1.78 16.53
CA PRO A 57 0.12 -0.54 17.23
C PRO A 57 1.37 0.21 16.79
N GLU A 58 2.27 -0.40 16.03
CA GLU A 58 3.50 0.28 15.59
C GLU A 58 3.20 1.49 14.70
N GLY A 59 2.46 1.29 13.59
CA GLY A 59 2.04 2.38 12.71
C GLY A 59 1.13 3.37 13.44
N TYR A 60 0.16 2.87 14.20
CA TYR A 60 -0.79 3.69 14.95
C TYR A 60 -0.13 4.57 16.02
N THR A 61 0.93 4.08 16.67
CA THR A 61 1.71 4.89 17.60
C THR A 61 2.48 6.00 16.88
N ALA A 62 3.04 5.68 15.73
CA ALA A 62 3.76 6.66 14.91
C ALA A 62 2.87 7.82 14.47
N THR A 63 1.68 7.50 13.92
CA THR A 63 0.70 8.51 13.49
C THR A 63 0.12 9.29 14.66
N ASP A 64 -0.10 8.65 15.81
CA ASP A 64 -0.55 9.32 17.03
C ASP A 64 0.47 10.34 17.55
N ILE A 65 1.75 10.01 17.55
CA ILE A 65 2.82 10.95 17.92
C ILE A 65 2.80 12.16 16.99
N ILE A 66 2.70 11.95 15.68
CA ILE A 66 2.58 13.03 14.68
C ILE A 66 1.32 13.85 14.93
N ALA A 67 0.17 13.21 15.18
CA ALA A 67 -1.09 13.90 15.42
C ALA A 67 -1.00 14.82 16.65
N ARG A 68 -0.47 14.34 17.77
CA ARG A 68 -0.25 15.12 19.00
C ARG A 68 0.73 16.27 18.78
N TYR A 69 1.84 15.99 18.12
CA TYR A 69 2.83 17.01 17.77
C TYR A 69 2.24 18.12 16.89
N LYS A 70 1.50 17.76 15.84
CA LYS A 70 0.87 18.75 14.94
C LYS A 70 -0.20 19.57 15.68
N ARG A 71 -0.98 18.99 16.59
CA ARG A 71 -1.89 19.76 17.47
C ARG A 71 -1.12 20.77 18.31
N ALA A 72 -0.03 20.36 18.95
CA ALA A 72 0.84 21.26 19.71
C ALA A 72 1.49 22.35 18.83
N LYS A 73 1.68 22.09 17.54
CA LYS A 73 2.12 23.09 16.54
C LYS A 73 1.00 24.01 16.07
N GLY A 74 -0.21 23.89 16.60
CA GLY A 74 -1.36 24.74 16.31
C GLY A 74 -2.22 24.33 15.10
N PHE A 75 -2.03 23.11 14.56
CA PHE A 75 -2.86 22.59 13.48
C PHE A 75 -4.22 22.10 14.01
N ASN A 76 -5.23 22.18 13.15
CA ASN A 76 -6.45 21.37 13.26
C ASN A 76 -6.14 20.01 12.64
N VAL A 77 -6.15 18.96 13.47
CA VAL A 77 -5.67 17.64 13.06
C VAL A 77 -6.83 16.67 12.90
N LEU A 78 -6.97 16.10 11.71
CA LEU A 78 -7.84 14.96 11.45
C LEU A 78 -7.03 13.67 11.57
N HIS A 79 -7.37 12.85 12.58
CA HIS A 79 -6.79 11.54 12.83
C HIS A 79 -7.93 10.55 13.10
N PRO A 80 -8.52 9.98 12.05
CA PRO A 80 -9.68 9.08 12.16
C PRO A 80 -9.26 7.62 12.20
N ILE A 81 -10.21 6.76 12.62
CA ILE A 81 -10.07 5.30 12.57
C ILE A 81 -11.39 4.66 12.15
N GLY A 82 -11.33 3.46 11.57
CA GLY A 82 -12.49 2.70 11.13
C GLY A 82 -12.14 1.26 10.85
N TRP A 83 -13.05 0.56 10.16
CA TRP A 83 -13.01 -0.89 10.01
C TRP A 83 -13.20 -1.29 8.57
N ASP A 84 -12.22 -2.00 8.00
CA ASP A 84 -12.39 -2.71 6.74
C ASP A 84 -13.04 -4.07 7.03
N ALA A 85 -14.36 -4.13 6.94
CA ALA A 85 -15.13 -5.16 7.63
C ALA A 85 -15.81 -6.20 6.72
N PHE A 86 -15.81 -6.00 5.39
CA PHE A 86 -16.16 -7.06 4.43
C PHE A 86 -14.96 -8.00 4.18
N GLY A 87 -15.20 -9.22 3.74
CA GLY A 87 -14.12 -10.11 3.29
C GLY A 87 -14.31 -11.58 3.68
N LEU A 88 -13.44 -12.42 3.09
CA LEU A 88 -13.47 -13.88 3.20
C LEU A 88 -13.37 -14.42 4.64
N PRO A 89 -12.54 -13.91 5.55
CA PRO A 89 -12.41 -14.49 6.88
C PRO A 89 -13.71 -14.49 7.69
N ALA A 90 -14.52 -13.41 7.58
CA ALA A 90 -15.82 -13.33 8.25
C ALA A 90 -16.82 -14.32 7.65
N GLU A 91 -16.83 -14.49 6.33
CA GLU A 91 -17.67 -15.47 5.66
C GLU A 91 -17.28 -16.91 6.01
N GLN A 92 -15.99 -17.22 6.05
CA GLN A 92 -15.52 -18.55 6.47
C GLN A 92 -15.89 -18.87 7.92
N HIS A 93 -15.86 -17.88 8.81
CA HIS A 93 -16.35 -18.05 10.17
C HIS A 93 -17.85 -18.37 10.16
N ALA A 94 -18.64 -17.64 9.37
CA ALA A 94 -20.07 -17.89 9.22
C ALA A 94 -20.36 -19.29 8.68
N VAL A 95 -19.62 -19.75 7.69
CA VAL A 95 -19.73 -21.13 7.14
C VAL A 95 -19.47 -22.18 8.22
N LYS A 96 -18.47 -21.97 9.08
CA LYS A 96 -18.10 -22.92 10.15
C LYS A 96 -19.08 -22.93 11.32
N THR A 97 -19.67 -21.80 11.64
CA THR A 97 -20.46 -21.63 12.88
C THR A 97 -21.96 -21.50 12.65
N GLY A 98 -22.39 -21.25 11.40
CA GLY A 98 -23.76 -20.90 11.07
C GLY A 98 -24.20 -19.51 11.54
N THR A 99 -23.25 -18.70 12.06
CA THR A 99 -23.53 -17.35 12.56
C THR A 99 -23.45 -16.33 11.44
N HIS A 100 -24.38 -15.37 11.38
CA HIS A 100 -24.33 -14.30 10.36
C HIS A 100 -22.99 -13.55 10.40
N PRO A 101 -22.31 -13.28 9.25
CA PRO A 101 -21.01 -12.58 9.22
C PRO A 101 -21.04 -11.25 9.94
N ALA A 102 -22.12 -10.47 9.82
CA ALA A 102 -22.27 -9.18 10.51
C ALA A 102 -22.14 -9.28 12.03
N THR A 103 -22.72 -10.35 12.64
CA THR A 103 -22.68 -10.55 14.09
C THR A 103 -21.25 -10.77 14.58
N ASN A 104 -20.50 -11.63 13.90
CA ASN A 104 -19.10 -11.87 14.22
C ASN A 104 -18.25 -10.63 13.98
N THR A 105 -18.47 -9.94 12.87
CA THR A 105 -17.77 -8.70 12.52
C THR A 105 -18.01 -7.61 13.56
N ALA A 106 -19.26 -7.40 13.99
CA ALA A 106 -19.60 -6.44 15.04
C ALA A 106 -18.91 -6.76 16.37
N ALA A 107 -18.89 -8.03 16.79
CA ALA A 107 -18.18 -8.47 17.99
C ALA A 107 -16.66 -8.22 17.90
N ASN A 108 -16.07 -8.48 16.75
CA ASN A 108 -14.65 -8.21 16.52
C ASN A 108 -14.35 -6.70 16.54
N ILE A 109 -15.19 -5.87 15.94
CA ILE A 109 -15.07 -4.41 15.99
C ILE A 109 -15.08 -3.92 17.44
N VAL A 110 -15.98 -4.40 18.27
CA VAL A 110 -16.03 -4.03 19.69
C VAL A 110 -14.72 -4.35 20.40
N ASN A 111 -14.14 -5.53 20.17
CA ASN A 111 -12.86 -5.92 20.77
C ASN A 111 -11.69 -5.09 20.25
N PHE A 112 -11.60 -4.87 18.94
CA PHE A 112 -10.56 -4.03 18.34
C PHE A 112 -10.63 -2.59 18.85
N LYS A 113 -11.85 -2.03 18.92
CA LYS A 113 -12.10 -0.69 19.45
C LYS A 113 -11.65 -0.56 20.91
N ARG A 114 -11.98 -1.55 21.74
CA ARG A 114 -11.50 -1.62 23.14
C ARG A 114 -9.98 -1.58 23.22
N GLN A 115 -9.31 -2.41 22.43
CA GLN A 115 -7.85 -2.48 22.38
C GLN A 115 -7.21 -1.18 21.89
N ILE A 116 -7.75 -0.56 20.85
CA ILE A 116 -7.25 0.71 20.30
C ILE A 116 -7.46 1.85 21.33
N LYS A 117 -8.59 1.87 22.02
CA LYS A 117 -8.84 2.85 23.10
C LYS A 117 -7.88 2.65 24.27
N ALA A 118 -7.59 1.41 24.66
CA ALA A 118 -6.62 1.10 25.70
C ALA A 118 -5.19 1.53 25.34
N LEU A 119 -4.86 1.70 24.06
CA LEU A 119 -3.59 2.24 23.59
C LEU A 119 -3.51 3.78 23.66
N GLY A 120 -4.60 4.45 24.04
CA GLY A 120 -4.65 5.88 24.30
C GLY A 120 -4.39 6.74 23.06
N PHE A 121 -4.73 6.26 21.85
CA PHE A 121 -4.52 7.02 20.63
C PHE A 121 -5.47 8.21 20.51
N SER A 122 -4.99 9.27 19.87
CA SER A 122 -5.72 10.53 19.68
C SER A 122 -6.63 10.50 18.44
N TYR A 123 -7.38 9.42 18.27
CA TYR A 123 -8.36 9.30 17.19
C TYR A 123 -9.62 10.13 17.46
N ASP A 124 -10.15 10.72 16.38
CA ASP A 124 -11.49 11.34 16.39
C ASP A 124 -12.56 10.25 16.20
N TRP A 125 -13.05 9.71 17.32
CA TRP A 125 -14.05 8.65 17.34
C TRP A 125 -15.43 9.06 16.79
N GLU A 126 -15.70 10.35 16.64
CA GLU A 126 -16.93 10.82 15.98
C GLU A 126 -16.90 10.58 14.45
N ARG A 127 -15.71 10.22 13.90
CA ARG A 127 -15.51 9.89 12.50
C ARG A 127 -15.31 8.39 12.24
N GLU A 128 -15.59 7.57 13.24
CA GLU A 128 -15.56 6.12 13.08
C GLU A 128 -16.54 5.67 11.99
N LEU A 129 -16.11 4.71 11.18
CA LEU A 129 -16.93 4.07 10.15
C LEU A 129 -16.55 2.59 9.97
N ALA A 130 -17.45 1.81 9.42
CA ALA A 130 -17.15 0.47 8.92
C ALA A 130 -17.56 0.36 7.44
N THR A 131 -16.79 -0.37 6.65
CA THR A 131 -17.14 -0.58 5.23
C THR A 131 -18.44 -1.35 5.06
N THR A 132 -18.88 -2.06 6.11
CA THR A 132 -20.16 -2.80 6.16
C THR A 132 -21.38 -1.94 6.54
N ASP A 133 -21.16 -0.67 6.93
CA ASP A 133 -22.27 0.23 7.21
C ASP A 133 -23.01 0.58 5.92
N SER A 134 -24.33 0.47 5.94
CA SER A 134 -25.17 0.73 4.76
C SER A 134 -25.01 2.16 4.24
N GLN A 135 -24.82 3.13 5.13
CA GLN A 135 -24.55 4.52 4.77
C GLN A 135 -23.14 4.72 4.19
N TYR A 136 -22.22 3.78 4.43
CA TYR A 136 -20.91 3.77 3.82
C TYR A 136 -20.97 3.11 2.43
N TYR A 137 -21.36 1.82 2.33
CA TYR A 137 -21.30 1.11 1.06
C TYR A 137 -22.31 1.59 0.02
N ARG A 138 -23.34 2.37 0.43
CA ARG A 138 -24.17 3.17 -0.50
C ARG A 138 -23.31 3.96 -1.48
N TRP A 139 -22.24 4.57 -0.98
CA TRP A 139 -21.35 5.39 -1.80
C TRP A 139 -20.34 4.57 -2.58
N THR A 140 -19.92 3.41 -2.08
CA THR A 140 -19.17 2.42 -2.86
C THR A 140 -19.98 2.00 -4.10
N GLN A 141 -21.27 1.71 -3.91
CA GLN A 141 -22.20 1.39 -4.98
C GLN A 141 -22.39 2.57 -5.95
N TRP A 142 -22.50 3.79 -5.43
CA TRP A 142 -22.59 4.98 -6.26
C TRP A 142 -21.33 5.19 -7.11
N ILE A 143 -20.13 5.00 -6.56
CA ILE A 143 -18.87 5.12 -7.32
C ILE A 143 -18.82 4.04 -8.41
N PHE A 144 -19.24 2.82 -8.11
CA PHE A 144 -19.35 1.78 -9.13
C PHE A 144 -20.29 2.19 -10.27
N LEU A 145 -21.45 2.78 -9.96
CA LEU A 145 -22.36 3.28 -11.00
C LEU A 145 -21.74 4.39 -11.85
N GLN A 146 -20.86 5.22 -11.29
CA GLN A 146 -20.11 6.22 -12.07
C GLN A 146 -19.12 5.57 -13.02
N LEU A 147 -18.43 4.50 -12.59
CA LEU A 147 -17.55 3.69 -13.43
C LEU A 147 -18.34 3.00 -14.55
N PHE A 148 -19.49 2.41 -14.21
CA PHE A 148 -20.38 1.74 -15.15
C PHE A 148 -20.87 2.71 -16.23
N ALA A 149 -21.39 3.87 -15.86
CA ALA A 149 -21.91 4.87 -16.81
C ALA A 149 -20.84 5.35 -17.80
N ARG A 150 -19.56 5.34 -17.42
CA ARG A 150 -18.42 5.72 -18.27
C ARG A 150 -17.86 4.59 -19.12
N GLY A 151 -18.47 3.39 -19.07
CA GLY A 151 -17.94 2.20 -19.75
C GLY A 151 -16.63 1.68 -19.16
N LEU A 152 -16.27 2.12 -17.93
CA LEU A 152 -15.10 1.63 -17.20
C LEU A 152 -15.35 0.31 -16.45
N ALA A 153 -16.61 -0.09 -16.31
CA ALA A 153 -17.00 -1.39 -15.78
C ALA A 153 -17.67 -2.22 -16.88
N TYR A 154 -17.23 -3.45 -17.07
CA TYR A 154 -17.78 -4.38 -18.05
C TYR A 154 -17.75 -5.81 -17.53
N VAL A 155 -18.39 -6.73 -18.25
CA VAL A 155 -18.43 -8.15 -17.91
C VAL A 155 -17.67 -8.95 -18.97
N ASP A 156 -16.89 -9.91 -18.51
CA ASP A 156 -16.12 -10.82 -19.35
C ASP A 156 -15.96 -12.20 -18.69
N GLU A 157 -15.77 -13.23 -19.49
CA GLU A 157 -15.40 -14.55 -18.98
C GLU A 157 -13.89 -14.60 -18.77
N ARG A 158 -13.49 -14.80 -17.52
CA ARG A 158 -12.09 -14.83 -17.12
C ARG A 158 -11.73 -16.11 -16.38
N PRO A 159 -10.51 -16.63 -16.59
CA PRO A 159 -10.00 -17.72 -15.79
C PRO A 159 -9.72 -17.22 -14.37
N VAL A 160 -10.40 -17.80 -13.38
CA VAL A 160 -10.25 -17.50 -11.96
C VAL A 160 -9.74 -18.72 -11.22
N TRP A 161 -9.16 -18.50 -10.03
CA TRP A 161 -8.78 -19.59 -9.15
C TRP A 161 -10.00 -20.11 -8.41
N TRP A 162 -10.35 -21.35 -8.64
CA TRP A 162 -11.41 -22.06 -7.93
C TRP A 162 -10.78 -23.01 -6.91
N CYS A 163 -11.23 -22.93 -5.67
CA CYS A 163 -10.88 -23.89 -4.64
C CYS A 163 -12.04 -24.85 -4.38
N PRO A 164 -11.97 -26.13 -4.78
CA PRO A 164 -13.05 -27.09 -4.61
C PRO A 164 -13.42 -27.31 -3.13
N GLU A 165 -12.44 -27.33 -2.24
CA GLU A 165 -12.63 -27.56 -0.80
C GLU A 165 -13.33 -26.37 -0.12
N LEU A 166 -12.93 -25.16 -0.47
CA LEU A 166 -13.56 -23.93 0.02
C LEU A 166 -14.83 -23.58 -0.75
N ARG A 167 -15.06 -24.22 -1.90
CA ARG A 167 -16.16 -24.00 -2.84
C ARG A 167 -16.29 -22.51 -3.26
N THR A 168 -15.16 -21.83 -3.37
CA THR A 168 -15.14 -20.39 -3.66
C THR A 168 -14.06 -20.03 -4.67
N VAL A 169 -14.24 -18.88 -5.31
CA VAL A 169 -13.22 -18.23 -6.13
C VAL A 169 -12.28 -17.44 -5.23
N LEU A 170 -11.00 -17.58 -5.49
CA LEU A 170 -9.93 -16.88 -4.80
C LEU A 170 -9.29 -15.84 -5.73
N ALA A 171 -8.86 -14.73 -5.14
CA ALA A 171 -8.01 -13.76 -5.81
C ALA A 171 -6.58 -14.32 -5.97
N ASN A 172 -5.77 -13.72 -6.85
CA ASN A 172 -4.38 -14.15 -7.02
C ASN A 172 -3.58 -14.07 -5.72
N GLU A 173 -3.88 -13.07 -4.88
CA GLU A 173 -3.24 -12.81 -3.59
C GLU A 173 -3.60 -13.86 -2.52
N GLU A 174 -4.70 -14.59 -2.73
CA GLU A 174 -5.20 -15.64 -1.85
C GLU A 174 -4.70 -17.04 -2.27
N VAL A 175 -3.79 -17.12 -3.26
CA VAL A 175 -3.21 -18.38 -3.78
C VAL A 175 -1.70 -18.34 -3.68
N ILE A 176 -1.12 -19.30 -2.96
CA ILE A 176 0.32 -19.46 -2.77
C ILE A 176 0.69 -20.87 -3.22
N ASP A 177 1.62 -20.98 -4.15
CA ASP A 177 2.12 -22.27 -4.69
C ASP A 177 1.01 -23.23 -5.15
N GLY A 178 -0.01 -22.70 -5.84
CA GLY A 178 -1.13 -23.49 -6.35
C GLY A 178 -2.12 -23.98 -5.26
N LYS A 179 -2.05 -23.37 -4.07
CA LYS A 179 -2.91 -23.69 -2.94
C LYS A 179 -3.55 -22.43 -2.38
N SER A 180 -4.72 -22.57 -1.75
CA SER A 180 -5.35 -21.49 -1.02
C SER A 180 -4.50 -21.09 0.19
N GLU A 181 -4.34 -19.79 0.43
CA GLU A 181 -3.65 -19.26 1.64
C GLU A 181 -4.33 -19.78 2.92
N VAL A 182 -5.66 -19.84 2.89
CA VAL A 182 -6.45 -20.39 3.99
C VAL A 182 -6.71 -21.88 3.75
N GLY A 183 -6.19 -22.72 4.63
CA GLY A 183 -6.39 -24.17 4.63
C GLY A 183 -5.40 -24.94 3.75
N GLY A 184 -4.61 -24.30 2.88
CA GLY A 184 -3.61 -24.97 2.05
C GLY A 184 -4.19 -25.94 1.01
N PHE A 185 -5.43 -25.71 0.56
CA PHE A 185 -6.13 -26.59 -0.37
C PHE A 185 -5.72 -26.37 -1.81
N PRO A 186 -5.64 -27.41 -2.65
CA PRO A 186 -5.39 -27.27 -4.07
C PRO A 186 -6.41 -26.38 -4.78
N VAL A 187 -5.96 -25.58 -5.74
CA VAL A 187 -6.83 -24.72 -6.55
C VAL A 187 -6.72 -25.09 -8.04
N GLU A 188 -7.78 -24.81 -8.79
CA GLU A 188 -7.83 -25.04 -10.24
C GLU A 188 -8.33 -23.79 -10.97
N ARG A 189 -8.00 -23.68 -12.27
CA ARG A 189 -8.52 -22.58 -13.11
C ARG A 189 -9.90 -22.94 -13.65
N ARG A 190 -10.87 -22.01 -13.48
CA ARG A 190 -12.19 -22.06 -14.09
C ARG A 190 -12.51 -20.75 -14.78
N ASN A 191 -13.09 -20.80 -15.97
CA ASN A 191 -13.63 -19.61 -16.63
C ASN A 191 -15.00 -19.31 -16.01
N LEU A 192 -15.11 -18.14 -15.42
CA LEU A 192 -16.35 -17.63 -14.85
C LEU A 192 -16.61 -16.20 -15.30
N ARG A 193 -17.88 -15.84 -15.45
CA ARG A 193 -18.30 -14.47 -15.70
C ARG A 193 -17.89 -13.56 -14.54
N GLN A 194 -17.18 -12.49 -14.86
CA GLN A 194 -16.63 -11.55 -13.89
C GLN A 194 -16.93 -10.11 -14.30
N TRP A 195 -17.23 -9.26 -13.32
CA TRP A 195 -17.10 -7.82 -13.48
C TRP A 195 -15.62 -7.44 -13.51
N VAL A 196 -15.28 -6.56 -14.43
CA VAL A 196 -13.91 -6.12 -14.67
C VAL A 196 -13.91 -4.59 -14.77
N LEU A 197 -12.95 -3.93 -14.11
CA LEU A 197 -12.76 -2.49 -14.22
C LEU A 197 -11.58 -2.15 -15.11
N ARG A 198 -11.78 -1.21 -16.05
CA ARG A 198 -10.77 -0.75 -17.04
C ARG A 198 -9.72 0.16 -16.40
N ILE A 199 -8.98 -0.33 -15.43
CA ILE A 199 -7.86 0.40 -14.83
C ILE A 199 -6.78 0.73 -15.90
N THR A 200 -6.67 -0.08 -16.94
CA THR A 200 -5.76 0.14 -18.08
C THR A 200 -6.05 1.44 -18.82
N ALA A 201 -7.29 1.94 -18.81
CA ALA A 201 -7.65 3.25 -19.38
C ALA A 201 -6.95 4.41 -18.66
N TYR A 202 -6.47 4.20 -17.43
CA TYR A 202 -5.75 5.18 -16.62
C TYR A 202 -4.26 4.88 -16.50
N ALA A 203 -3.74 3.85 -17.18
CA ALA A 203 -2.36 3.38 -17.05
C ALA A 203 -1.33 4.50 -17.24
N GLU A 204 -1.47 5.35 -18.27
CA GLU A 204 -0.56 6.46 -18.53
C GLU A 204 -0.59 7.51 -17.40
N ARG A 205 -1.79 7.88 -16.93
CA ARG A 205 -1.95 8.84 -15.83
C ARG A 205 -1.45 8.27 -14.50
N LEU A 206 -1.71 6.98 -14.24
CA LEU A 206 -1.20 6.28 -13.05
C LEU A 206 0.33 6.27 -13.04
N LEU A 207 0.96 6.19 -14.21
CA LEU A 207 2.42 6.23 -14.33
C LEU A 207 2.95 7.66 -14.24
N ALA A 208 2.37 8.59 -15.01
CA ALA A 208 2.86 9.96 -15.12
C ALA A 208 2.77 10.73 -13.80
N ASP A 209 1.70 10.53 -13.03
CA ASP A 209 1.44 11.28 -11.80
C ASP A 209 2.21 10.73 -10.58
N LEU A 210 3.00 9.64 -10.71
CA LEU A 210 3.90 9.15 -9.65
C LEU A 210 4.97 10.19 -9.27
N LYS A 211 5.30 11.11 -10.15
CA LYS A 211 6.24 12.20 -9.88
C LYS A 211 5.69 13.24 -8.88
N ASP A 212 4.36 13.35 -8.78
CA ASP A 212 3.67 14.39 -8.02
C ASP A 212 3.40 13.99 -6.55
N VAL A 213 3.79 12.78 -6.15
CA VAL A 213 3.60 12.24 -4.79
C VAL A 213 4.93 12.06 -4.06
N ASP A 214 4.94 12.37 -2.74
CA ASP A 214 6.07 12.12 -1.84
C ASP A 214 5.98 10.70 -1.27
N TRP A 215 6.23 9.70 -2.13
CA TRP A 215 6.18 8.29 -1.80
C TRP A 215 7.56 7.65 -1.86
N PRO A 216 7.81 6.56 -1.12
CA PRO A 216 9.05 5.82 -1.20
C PRO A 216 9.38 5.39 -2.63
N ASP A 217 10.64 5.57 -3.05
CA ASP A 217 11.09 5.20 -4.40
C ASP A 217 10.86 3.72 -4.71
N SER A 218 10.96 2.84 -3.69
CA SER A 218 10.64 1.42 -3.84
C SER A 218 9.20 1.21 -4.30
N THR A 219 8.24 1.91 -3.69
CA THR A 219 6.81 1.83 -4.04
C THR A 219 6.54 2.38 -5.44
N LYS A 220 7.16 3.53 -5.79
CA LYS A 220 7.05 4.07 -7.15
C LYS A 220 7.56 3.09 -8.18
N ARG A 221 8.78 2.53 -7.98
CA ARG A 221 9.34 1.50 -8.87
C ARG A 221 8.48 0.23 -8.95
N MET A 222 7.87 -0.20 -7.85
CA MET A 222 6.95 -1.34 -7.86
C MET A 222 5.73 -1.06 -8.73
N GLN A 223 5.12 0.13 -8.62
CA GLN A 223 3.98 0.52 -9.46
C GLN A 223 4.39 0.70 -10.93
N GLU A 224 5.54 1.32 -11.20
CA GLU A 224 6.10 1.44 -12.56
C GLU A 224 6.29 0.08 -13.22
N ALA A 225 6.91 -0.86 -12.51
CA ALA A 225 7.13 -2.23 -12.98
C ALA A 225 5.83 -3.01 -13.17
N TRP A 226 4.84 -2.79 -12.29
CA TRP A 226 3.53 -3.42 -12.37
C TRP A 226 2.71 -2.88 -13.54
N ILE A 227 2.70 -1.56 -13.74
CA ILE A 227 2.06 -0.93 -14.89
C ILE A 227 2.79 -1.34 -16.16
N GLY A 228 4.12 -1.39 -16.13
CA GLY A 228 4.97 -1.98 -17.16
C GLY A 228 4.72 -1.41 -18.54
N ARG A 229 4.82 -0.07 -18.67
CA ARG A 229 4.71 0.63 -19.95
C ARG A 229 5.82 0.20 -20.89
N SER A 230 5.47 -0.22 -22.10
CA SER A 230 6.43 -0.61 -23.13
C SER A 230 6.06 0.01 -24.48
N GLU A 231 7.05 0.59 -25.14
CA GLU A 231 6.93 1.16 -26.49
C GLU A 231 7.46 0.18 -27.51
N GLY A 232 6.66 -0.10 -28.52
CA GLY A 232 7.00 -1.03 -29.57
C GLY A 232 6.17 -0.84 -30.83
N ALA A 233 5.92 -1.93 -31.50
CA ALA A 233 5.05 -1.97 -32.69
C ALA A 233 4.11 -3.16 -32.63
N GLU A 234 2.84 -2.95 -32.99
CA GLU A 234 1.99 -4.02 -33.50
C GLU A 234 2.36 -4.34 -34.93
N ILE A 235 2.50 -5.62 -35.25
CA ILE A 235 2.93 -6.09 -36.55
C ILE A 235 2.03 -7.23 -37.00
N LEU A 236 1.66 -7.24 -38.26
CA LEU A 236 0.83 -8.25 -38.90
C LEU A 236 1.70 -9.22 -39.73
N PHE A 237 1.72 -10.47 -39.31
CA PHE A 237 2.30 -11.58 -40.07
C PHE A 237 1.19 -12.27 -40.85
N LYS A 238 1.22 -12.20 -42.15
CA LYS A 238 0.25 -12.94 -43.01
C LYS A 238 0.40 -14.45 -42.76
N LEU A 239 -0.70 -15.11 -42.60
CA LEU A 239 -0.72 -16.57 -42.49
C LEU A 239 -0.57 -17.19 -43.88
N GLU A 240 0.08 -18.35 -43.96
CA GLU A 240 0.24 -19.08 -45.24
C GLU A 240 -1.11 -19.50 -45.79
N ASP A 241 -2.04 -19.92 -44.90
CA ASP A 241 -3.44 -20.05 -45.26
C ASP A 241 -4.12 -18.67 -45.23
N ALA A 242 -4.28 -18.11 -46.40
CA ALA A 242 -4.89 -16.79 -46.60
C ALA A 242 -6.31 -16.67 -46.02
N ALA A 243 -7.04 -17.79 -45.87
CA ALA A 243 -8.39 -17.79 -45.31
C ALA A 243 -8.38 -17.42 -43.79
N LEU A 244 -7.29 -17.67 -43.12
CA LEU A 244 -7.10 -17.32 -41.70
C LEU A 244 -6.57 -15.88 -41.49
N GLY A 245 -6.22 -15.18 -42.58
CA GLY A 245 -5.83 -13.77 -42.57
C GLY A 245 -4.40 -13.54 -42.08
N ALA A 246 -4.26 -12.81 -40.97
CA ALA A 246 -2.94 -12.44 -40.42
C ALA A 246 -2.89 -12.59 -38.89
N LEU A 247 -1.73 -13.01 -38.39
CA LEU A 247 -1.45 -13.06 -37.00
C LEU A 247 -0.89 -11.70 -36.55
N LYS A 248 -1.53 -11.09 -35.56
CA LYS A 248 -1.10 -9.83 -34.96
C LYS A 248 -0.20 -10.12 -33.75
N ILE A 249 0.99 -9.49 -33.74
CA ILE A 249 1.89 -9.54 -32.61
C ILE A 249 2.23 -8.13 -32.09
N PHE A 250 2.69 -8.04 -30.87
CA PHE A 250 3.35 -6.86 -30.32
C PHE A 250 4.79 -7.19 -29.98
N THR A 251 5.71 -6.31 -30.38
CA THR A 251 7.12 -6.41 -29.99
C THR A 251 7.70 -5.06 -29.57
N THR A 252 8.53 -5.06 -28.54
CA THR A 252 9.33 -3.88 -28.15
C THR A 252 10.57 -3.70 -29.02
N ARG A 253 10.92 -4.74 -29.78
CA ARG A 253 12.14 -4.83 -30.60
C ARG A 253 11.83 -5.09 -32.08
N PRO A 254 11.12 -4.20 -32.79
CA PRO A 254 10.88 -4.35 -34.24
C PRO A 254 12.17 -4.32 -35.05
N ASP A 255 13.28 -3.78 -34.54
CA ASP A 255 14.63 -3.81 -35.09
C ASP A 255 15.18 -5.25 -35.27
N THR A 256 14.68 -6.22 -34.51
CA THR A 256 15.13 -7.62 -34.63
C THR A 256 14.29 -8.49 -35.55
N LEU A 257 13.36 -7.91 -36.30
CA LEU A 257 12.40 -8.63 -37.13
C LEU A 257 13.04 -9.56 -38.18
N PHE A 258 14.21 -9.17 -38.71
CA PHE A 258 14.97 -9.98 -39.65
C PHE A 258 15.52 -11.28 -39.04
N GLY A 259 15.67 -11.30 -37.70
CA GLY A 259 16.08 -12.47 -36.90
C GLY A 259 14.93 -13.31 -36.35
N CYS A 260 13.68 -12.99 -36.74
CA CYS A 260 12.52 -13.78 -36.37
C CYS A 260 12.51 -15.11 -37.14
N THR A 261 12.75 -16.21 -36.45
CA THR A 261 12.84 -17.55 -37.09
C THR A 261 11.67 -18.47 -36.77
N TYR A 262 10.85 -18.13 -35.79
CA TYR A 262 9.58 -18.79 -35.49
C TYR A 262 8.61 -17.84 -34.78
N MET A 263 7.35 -18.25 -34.73
CA MET A 263 6.28 -17.56 -33.99
C MET A 263 5.79 -18.45 -32.86
N VAL A 264 5.29 -17.83 -31.78
CA VAL A 264 4.70 -18.57 -30.66
C VAL A 264 3.34 -17.98 -30.27
N LEU A 265 2.36 -18.86 -30.11
CA LEU A 265 1.01 -18.54 -29.63
C LEU A 265 0.78 -19.13 -28.27
N ALA A 266 0.01 -18.42 -27.46
CA ALA A 266 -0.56 -18.97 -26.23
C ALA A 266 -1.47 -20.17 -26.53
N PRO A 267 -1.51 -21.20 -25.66
CA PRO A 267 -2.41 -22.34 -25.85
C PRO A 267 -3.89 -21.95 -25.95
N GLU A 268 -4.26 -20.82 -25.34
CA GLU A 268 -5.61 -20.27 -25.30
C GLU A 268 -5.93 -19.30 -26.44
N HIS A 269 -4.99 -19.02 -27.35
CA HIS A 269 -5.20 -18.06 -28.43
C HIS A 269 -6.31 -18.52 -29.36
N PRO A 270 -7.25 -17.63 -29.82
CA PRO A 270 -8.40 -18.01 -30.63
C PRO A 270 -8.06 -18.73 -31.95
N LEU A 271 -6.92 -18.43 -32.57
CA LEU A 271 -6.47 -19.06 -33.80
C LEU A 271 -5.76 -20.40 -33.58
N THR A 272 -5.49 -20.83 -32.36
CA THR A 272 -4.70 -22.04 -32.06
C THR A 272 -5.33 -23.29 -32.68
N ASP A 273 -6.65 -23.45 -32.55
CA ASP A 273 -7.37 -24.61 -33.15
C ASP A 273 -7.39 -24.59 -34.66
N ALA A 274 -7.58 -23.41 -35.24
CA ALA A 274 -7.62 -23.23 -36.68
C ALA A 274 -6.24 -23.41 -37.34
N LEU A 275 -5.17 -23.02 -36.65
CA LEU A 275 -3.79 -23.16 -37.12
C LEU A 275 -3.18 -24.55 -36.86
N THR A 276 -3.84 -25.39 -36.07
CA THR A 276 -3.32 -26.73 -35.77
C THR A 276 -3.76 -27.74 -36.79
N THR A 277 -2.79 -28.34 -37.53
CA THR A 277 -3.06 -29.37 -38.51
C THR A 277 -3.59 -30.66 -37.87
N ALA A 278 -4.23 -31.49 -38.65
CA ALA A 278 -4.86 -32.73 -38.16
C ALA A 278 -3.85 -33.64 -37.42
N GLU A 279 -2.62 -33.69 -37.91
CA GLU A 279 -1.53 -34.49 -37.30
C GLU A 279 -1.11 -34.00 -35.93
N GLN A 280 -1.25 -32.67 -35.68
CA GLN A 280 -0.79 -32.05 -34.43
C GLN A 280 -1.88 -31.89 -33.36
N LYS A 281 -3.15 -32.17 -33.68
CA LYS A 281 -4.30 -31.97 -32.78
C LYS A 281 -4.19 -32.77 -31.48
N ALA A 282 -3.69 -33.99 -31.54
CA ALA A 282 -3.56 -34.85 -30.35
C ALA A 282 -2.50 -34.31 -29.40
N ASP A 283 -1.36 -33.87 -29.91
CA ASP A 283 -0.26 -33.30 -29.14
C ASP A 283 -0.68 -31.97 -28.50
N LEU A 284 -1.41 -31.12 -29.26
CA LEU A 284 -1.98 -29.88 -28.73
C LEU A 284 -2.96 -30.14 -27.57
N ALA A 285 -3.87 -31.10 -27.70
CA ALA A 285 -4.82 -31.42 -26.63
C ALA A 285 -4.14 -31.88 -25.37
N SER A 286 -3.13 -32.73 -25.49
CA SER A 286 -2.28 -33.18 -24.37
C SER A 286 -1.52 -32.00 -23.73
N TYR A 287 -0.95 -31.11 -24.53
CA TYR A 287 -0.20 -29.95 -24.08
C TYR A 287 -1.10 -28.94 -23.34
N ARG A 288 -2.28 -28.64 -23.90
CA ARG A 288 -3.27 -27.76 -23.22
C ARG A 288 -3.67 -28.28 -21.85
N LYS A 289 -3.92 -29.58 -21.72
CA LYS A 289 -4.26 -30.20 -20.43
C LYS A 289 -3.11 -30.02 -19.41
N LYS A 290 -1.87 -30.14 -19.83
CA LYS A 290 -0.67 -29.95 -18.97
C LYS A 290 -0.48 -28.47 -18.59
N SER A 291 -0.69 -27.55 -19.51
CA SER A 291 -0.48 -26.11 -19.26
C SER A 291 -1.62 -25.44 -18.48
N ALA A 292 -2.84 -25.98 -18.55
CA ALA A 292 -4.01 -25.43 -17.85
C ALA A 292 -3.89 -25.41 -16.33
N GLY A 293 -3.08 -26.30 -15.75
CA GLY A 293 -2.84 -26.35 -14.30
C GLY A 293 -1.74 -25.41 -13.78
N LYS A 294 -1.05 -24.69 -14.67
CA LYS A 294 0.05 -23.79 -14.31
C LYS A 294 -0.42 -22.36 -14.07
N SER A 295 0.13 -21.68 -13.05
CA SER A 295 -0.03 -20.24 -12.86
C SER A 295 0.75 -19.44 -13.91
N ASP A 296 0.42 -18.16 -14.08
CA ASP A 296 1.16 -17.28 -15.02
C ASP A 296 2.65 -17.18 -14.59
N LEU A 297 2.94 -17.20 -13.29
CA LEU A 297 4.30 -17.18 -12.76
C LEU A 297 5.07 -18.46 -13.10
N GLU A 298 4.43 -19.63 -12.91
CA GLU A 298 5.05 -20.93 -13.29
C GLU A 298 5.26 -21.05 -14.80
N ARG A 299 4.43 -20.36 -15.59
CA ARG A 299 4.56 -20.35 -17.05
C ARG A 299 5.68 -19.44 -17.54
N THR A 300 6.00 -18.36 -16.81
CA THR A 300 6.97 -17.33 -17.25
C THR A 300 8.29 -17.42 -16.48
N ASP A 301 8.29 -17.07 -15.21
CA ASP A 301 9.51 -16.82 -14.43
C ASP A 301 10.12 -18.09 -13.81
N LEU A 302 9.27 -19.07 -13.43
CA LEU A 302 9.72 -20.31 -12.80
C LEU A 302 9.95 -21.45 -13.79
N ALA A 303 9.55 -21.30 -15.05
CA ALA A 303 9.71 -22.35 -16.06
C ALA A 303 11.18 -22.53 -16.46
N LYS A 304 11.89 -23.42 -15.78
CA LYS A 304 13.26 -23.82 -16.12
C LYS A 304 13.36 -24.60 -17.44
N ASP A 305 12.27 -25.25 -17.89
CA ASP A 305 12.21 -26.04 -19.12
C ASP A 305 11.14 -25.47 -20.05
N LYS A 306 11.56 -24.79 -21.12
CA LYS A 306 10.63 -24.25 -22.12
C LYS A 306 10.08 -25.40 -22.98
N SER A 307 8.76 -25.53 -22.99
CA SER A 307 8.08 -26.57 -23.77
C SER A 307 7.07 -25.97 -24.74
N GLY A 308 6.79 -26.68 -25.82
CA GLY A 308 5.80 -26.27 -26.81
C GLY A 308 5.50 -27.37 -27.80
N VAL A 309 4.47 -27.15 -28.64
CA VAL A 309 4.01 -28.03 -29.71
C VAL A 309 4.01 -27.26 -31.00
N PHE A 310 4.54 -27.84 -32.06
CA PHE A 310 4.43 -27.28 -33.42
C PHE A 310 3.00 -27.39 -33.93
N SER A 311 2.44 -26.30 -34.45
CA SER A 311 1.04 -26.29 -34.94
C SER A 311 0.88 -26.97 -36.32
N GLY A 312 1.96 -27.14 -37.08
CA GLY A 312 1.94 -27.55 -38.49
C GLY A 312 1.74 -26.37 -39.47
N ALA A 313 1.43 -25.18 -38.98
CA ALA A 313 1.20 -23.98 -39.76
C ALA A 313 2.38 -23.02 -39.79
N TYR A 314 2.33 -22.07 -40.71
CA TYR A 314 3.40 -21.08 -40.91
C TYR A 314 2.84 -19.68 -41.14
N ALA A 315 3.65 -18.68 -40.76
CA ALA A 315 3.40 -17.28 -41.10
C ALA A 315 4.50 -16.72 -42.00
N ILE A 316 4.23 -15.60 -42.65
CA ILE A 316 5.18 -14.92 -43.54
C ILE A 316 5.71 -13.67 -42.83
N ASN A 317 7.00 -13.60 -42.67
CA ASN A 317 7.68 -12.44 -42.07
C ASN A 317 7.54 -11.21 -42.98
N PRO A 318 6.97 -10.09 -42.52
CA PRO A 318 6.65 -8.94 -43.37
C PRO A 318 7.87 -8.18 -43.92
N VAL A 319 9.08 -8.34 -43.32
CA VAL A 319 10.27 -7.60 -43.79
C VAL A 319 11.10 -8.33 -44.81
N ASN A 320 11.13 -9.68 -44.81
CA ASN A 320 11.97 -10.47 -45.70
C ASN A 320 11.22 -11.54 -46.51
N GLY A 321 9.91 -11.68 -46.28
CA GLY A 321 9.07 -12.66 -46.95
C GLY A 321 9.35 -14.13 -46.58
N GLN A 322 10.16 -14.39 -45.59
CA GLN A 322 10.48 -15.74 -45.15
C GLN A 322 9.28 -16.41 -44.47
N ARG A 323 9.17 -17.69 -44.67
CA ARG A 323 8.21 -18.59 -44.06
C ARG A 323 8.73 -18.98 -42.67
N VAL A 324 8.00 -18.67 -41.60
CA VAL A 324 8.33 -18.95 -40.19
C VAL A 324 7.30 -19.89 -39.56
N PRO A 325 7.76 -20.99 -38.88
CA PRO A 325 6.84 -21.96 -38.26
C PRO A 325 6.13 -21.33 -37.03
N ILE A 326 4.88 -21.78 -36.82
CA ILE A 326 4.06 -21.35 -35.69
C ILE A 326 4.05 -22.44 -34.62
N TRP A 327 4.54 -22.12 -33.45
CA TRP A 327 4.53 -22.98 -32.27
C TRP A 327 3.48 -22.54 -31.25
N ILE A 328 3.04 -23.47 -30.42
CA ILE A 328 2.10 -23.20 -29.29
C ILE A 328 2.87 -23.52 -28.04
N ALA A 329 3.04 -22.50 -27.16
CA ALA A 329 3.81 -22.67 -25.94
C ALA A 329 3.20 -21.87 -24.77
N ASP A 330 3.29 -22.43 -23.56
CA ASP A 330 2.66 -21.90 -22.38
C ASP A 330 3.38 -20.69 -21.76
N TYR A 331 4.62 -20.40 -22.16
CA TYR A 331 5.31 -19.19 -21.74
C TYR A 331 4.79 -17.89 -22.41
N VAL A 332 3.94 -18.00 -23.41
CA VAL A 332 3.19 -16.89 -23.99
C VAL A 332 1.82 -16.79 -23.32
N LEU A 333 1.49 -15.60 -22.83
CA LEU A 333 0.25 -15.36 -22.09
C LEU A 333 -0.75 -14.57 -22.93
N MET A 334 -2.03 -14.99 -22.93
CA MET A 334 -3.12 -14.25 -23.61
C MET A 334 -3.33 -12.85 -23.03
N GLY A 335 -3.04 -12.66 -21.78
CA GLY A 335 -3.24 -11.37 -21.09
C GLY A 335 -2.16 -10.33 -21.37
N TYR A 336 -1.10 -10.65 -22.11
CA TYR A 336 -0.05 -9.71 -22.47
C TYR A 336 0.10 -9.58 -23.97
N GLY A 337 -0.05 -8.36 -24.50
CA GLY A 337 -0.02 -8.12 -25.93
C GLY A 337 -1.22 -8.74 -26.65
N THR A 338 -0.92 -9.55 -27.65
CA THR A 338 -1.93 -10.20 -28.50
C THR A 338 -2.08 -11.70 -28.22
N GLY A 339 -1.36 -12.25 -27.24
CA GLY A 339 -1.27 -13.70 -27.04
C GLY A 339 -0.44 -14.42 -28.10
N ALA A 340 0.29 -13.66 -28.93
CA ALA A 340 1.20 -14.14 -29.95
C ALA A 340 2.49 -13.31 -29.94
N ILE A 341 3.63 -13.94 -30.15
CA ILE A 341 4.93 -13.28 -30.22
C ILE A 341 5.70 -13.74 -31.47
N MET A 342 6.57 -12.88 -31.98
CA MET A 342 7.69 -13.28 -32.80
C MET A 342 8.85 -13.72 -31.90
N ALA A 343 9.54 -14.79 -32.24
CA ALA A 343 10.66 -15.29 -31.48
C ALA A 343 11.97 -14.95 -32.21
N VAL A 344 12.92 -14.42 -31.45
CA VAL A 344 14.23 -13.96 -31.96
C VAL A 344 15.36 -14.63 -31.18
N PRO A 345 15.70 -15.88 -31.47
CA PRO A 345 16.60 -16.70 -30.65
C PRO A 345 18.02 -16.13 -30.45
N ALA A 346 18.48 -15.29 -31.36
CA ALA A 346 19.79 -14.66 -31.24
C ALA A 346 19.81 -13.48 -30.24
N HIS A 347 18.62 -12.96 -29.82
CA HIS A 347 18.49 -11.72 -29.04
C HIS A 347 17.49 -11.81 -27.86
N ASP A 348 17.01 -12.99 -27.55
CA ASP A 348 16.17 -13.27 -26.37
C ASP A 348 16.59 -14.63 -25.79
N GLU A 349 16.85 -14.67 -24.47
CA GLU A 349 17.33 -15.87 -23.80
C GLU A 349 16.31 -17.02 -23.84
N ARG A 350 15.02 -16.70 -23.67
CA ARG A 350 13.92 -17.68 -23.66
C ARG A 350 13.75 -18.30 -25.05
N ASP A 351 13.80 -17.45 -26.07
CA ASP A 351 13.69 -17.87 -27.45
C ASP A 351 14.92 -18.71 -27.87
N HIS A 352 16.10 -18.37 -27.33
CA HIS A 352 17.33 -19.12 -27.57
C HIS A 352 17.25 -20.53 -27.02
N GLU A 353 16.87 -20.69 -25.74
CA GLU A 353 16.70 -21.99 -25.11
C GLU A 353 15.69 -22.87 -25.85
N PHE A 354 14.55 -22.26 -26.24
CA PHE A 354 13.53 -22.96 -27.02
C PHE A 354 14.07 -23.39 -28.41
N ALA A 355 14.77 -22.49 -29.10
CA ALA A 355 15.34 -22.79 -30.43
C ALA A 355 16.38 -23.92 -30.40
N ILE A 356 17.24 -23.95 -29.39
CA ILE A 356 18.20 -25.04 -29.17
C ILE A 356 17.45 -26.36 -28.94
N LYS A 357 16.46 -26.37 -28.06
CA LYS A 357 15.69 -27.56 -27.72
C LYS A 357 14.99 -28.20 -28.91
N TYR A 358 14.46 -27.36 -29.80
CA TYR A 358 13.67 -27.81 -30.93
C TYR A 358 14.42 -27.71 -32.28
N ALA A 359 15.75 -27.49 -32.22
CA ALA A 359 16.65 -27.38 -33.40
C ALA A 359 16.16 -26.35 -34.44
N LEU A 360 15.67 -25.19 -33.98
CA LEU A 360 15.20 -24.11 -34.82
C LEU A 360 16.36 -23.18 -35.21
N PRO A 361 16.27 -22.49 -36.37
CA PRO A 361 17.32 -21.58 -36.84
C PRO A 361 17.53 -20.42 -35.86
N ILE A 362 18.81 -20.02 -35.70
CA ILE A 362 19.23 -18.87 -34.87
C ILE A 362 19.95 -17.88 -35.78
N VAL A 363 19.37 -16.71 -36.02
CA VAL A 363 19.90 -15.70 -36.93
C VAL A 363 20.23 -14.43 -36.14
N GLN A 364 21.53 -14.11 -36.04
CA GLN A 364 21.98 -12.89 -35.42
C GLN A 364 21.75 -11.68 -36.29
N VAL A 365 21.08 -10.65 -35.76
CA VAL A 365 20.76 -9.40 -36.47
C VAL A 365 21.24 -8.13 -35.75
N ILE A 366 21.86 -8.26 -34.59
CA ILE A 366 22.54 -7.18 -33.88
C ILE A 366 23.92 -7.65 -33.41
N ALA A 367 24.94 -6.84 -33.67
CA ALA A 367 26.31 -7.09 -33.27
C ALA A 367 26.87 -5.94 -32.44
N SER A 368 27.73 -6.25 -31.46
CA SER A 368 28.38 -5.28 -30.56
C SER A 368 29.45 -4.41 -31.23
N GLY A 369 29.92 -4.79 -32.41
CA GLY A 369 31.03 -4.14 -33.10
C GLY A 369 32.44 -4.53 -32.60
N ALA A 370 32.57 -5.38 -31.61
CA ALA A 370 33.84 -5.77 -30.99
C ALA A 370 34.07 -7.30 -31.07
N GLY A 371 34.15 -7.85 -32.29
CA GLY A 371 34.48 -9.27 -32.53
C GLY A 371 33.28 -10.22 -32.44
N GLU A 372 33.53 -11.55 -32.29
CA GLU A 372 32.50 -12.55 -32.10
C GLU A 372 31.69 -12.27 -30.80
N THR A 373 30.40 -12.18 -30.96
CA THR A 373 29.46 -11.92 -29.86
C THR A 373 28.80 -13.23 -29.49
N PRO A 374 28.94 -13.72 -28.24
CA PRO A 374 28.24 -14.93 -27.81
C PRO A 374 26.72 -14.75 -27.88
N LEU A 375 26.02 -15.79 -28.30
CA LEU A 375 24.57 -15.81 -28.38
C LEU A 375 23.97 -16.49 -27.11
N PRO A 376 22.79 -16.03 -26.63
CA PRO A 376 22.02 -14.91 -27.16
C PRO A 376 22.63 -13.56 -26.76
N TYR A 377 22.63 -12.60 -27.68
CA TYR A 377 23.12 -11.25 -27.45
C TYR A 377 21.97 -10.27 -27.20
N VAL A 378 21.83 -9.78 -26.01
CA VAL A 378 20.76 -8.86 -25.58
C VAL A 378 21.24 -7.38 -25.42
N GLY A 379 22.50 -7.10 -25.76
CA GLY A 379 23.10 -5.79 -25.58
C GLY A 379 22.85 -4.81 -26.74
N ASP A 380 23.44 -3.63 -26.59
CA ASP A 380 23.42 -2.56 -27.61
C ASP A 380 24.33 -2.90 -28.79
N GLY A 381 23.94 -2.46 -29.99
CA GLY A 381 24.75 -2.73 -31.17
C GLY A 381 24.17 -2.13 -32.44
N LYS A 382 24.79 -2.56 -33.57
CA LYS A 382 24.36 -2.19 -34.91
C LYS A 382 23.72 -3.38 -35.60
N LEU A 383 22.78 -3.12 -36.51
CA LEU A 383 22.14 -4.16 -37.29
C LEU A 383 23.14 -4.81 -38.24
N ILE A 384 23.00 -6.12 -38.37
CA ILE A 384 23.66 -6.99 -39.37
C ILE A 384 22.60 -7.95 -39.90
N ASN A 385 22.84 -8.57 -41.04
CA ASN A 385 21.90 -9.52 -41.67
C ASN A 385 20.48 -8.97 -41.82
N SER A 386 20.35 -7.65 -41.96
CA SER A 386 19.10 -6.90 -42.05
C SER A 386 19.14 -5.99 -43.29
N PRO A 387 18.91 -6.53 -44.49
CA PRO A 387 19.07 -5.80 -45.74
C PRO A 387 18.35 -4.45 -45.77
N GLY A 388 19.08 -3.40 -46.10
CA GLY A 388 18.61 -2.01 -46.05
C GLY A 388 18.83 -1.28 -44.73
N TYR A 389 19.21 -1.98 -43.64
CA TYR A 389 19.42 -1.41 -42.30
C TYR A 389 20.77 -1.80 -41.69
N ASP A 390 21.59 -2.59 -42.37
CA ASP A 390 22.91 -3.03 -41.91
C ASP A 390 23.79 -1.83 -41.56
N GLY A 391 24.42 -1.89 -40.38
CA GLY A 391 25.27 -0.83 -39.85
C GLY A 391 24.51 0.28 -39.06
N MET A 392 23.18 0.32 -39.13
CA MET A 392 22.37 1.26 -38.35
C MET A 392 22.37 0.88 -36.87
N ALA A 393 22.40 1.86 -35.99
CA ALA A 393 22.23 1.64 -34.56
C ALA A 393 20.81 1.16 -34.26
N TRP A 394 20.65 0.22 -33.34
CA TRP A 394 19.34 -0.44 -33.08
C TRP A 394 18.19 0.53 -32.69
N PRO A 395 18.40 1.64 -31.94
CA PRO A 395 17.32 2.58 -31.65
C PRO A 395 16.80 3.32 -32.88
N ASP A 396 17.69 3.63 -33.84
CA ASP A 396 17.29 4.29 -35.08
C ASP A 396 16.63 3.31 -36.04
N ALA A 397 17.15 2.08 -36.10
CA ALA A 397 16.55 1.01 -36.84
C ALA A 397 15.12 0.69 -36.36
N LYS A 398 14.91 0.65 -35.05
CA LYS A 398 13.59 0.49 -34.43
C LYS A 398 12.59 1.52 -34.95
N LYS A 399 12.97 2.80 -35.00
CA LYS A 399 12.12 3.91 -35.48
C LYS A 399 11.84 3.76 -36.97
N THR A 400 12.89 3.54 -37.74
CA THR A 400 12.81 3.46 -39.21
C THR A 400 11.99 2.27 -39.68
N ILE A 401 12.25 1.07 -39.17
CA ILE A 401 11.50 -0.15 -39.48
C ILE A 401 10.03 0.00 -39.08
N THR A 402 9.75 0.56 -37.87
CA THR A 402 8.37 0.80 -37.43
C THR A 402 7.63 1.75 -38.37
N ALA A 403 8.26 2.85 -38.79
CA ALA A 403 7.67 3.81 -39.70
C ALA A 403 7.39 3.19 -41.10
N GLU A 404 8.29 2.36 -41.60
CA GLU A 404 8.12 1.68 -42.89
C GLU A 404 7.00 0.63 -42.82
N LEU A 405 6.93 -0.16 -41.74
CA LEU A 405 5.83 -1.10 -41.55
C LEU A 405 4.48 -0.39 -41.47
N ALA A 406 4.43 0.79 -40.85
CA ALA A 406 3.25 1.62 -40.79
C ALA A 406 2.86 2.16 -42.17
N ALA A 407 3.82 2.65 -42.95
CA ALA A 407 3.59 3.12 -44.32
C ALA A 407 3.05 2.01 -45.26
N ARG A 408 3.48 0.76 -45.04
CA ARG A 408 3.02 -0.43 -45.74
C ARG A 408 1.68 -0.98 -45.22
N GLY A 409 1.12 -0.42 -44.14
CA GLY A 409 -0.12 -0.90 -43.50
C GLY A 409 -0.01 -2.27 -42.85
N VAL A 410 1.20 -2.77 -42.61
CA VAL A 410 1.47 -4.06 -41.94
C VAL A 410 1.98 -3.93 -40.51
N GLY A 411 2.05 -2.72 -39.99
CA GLY A 411 2.41 -2.43 -38.59
C GLY A 411 1.99 -1.04 -38.16
N LYS A 412 2.07 -0.76 -36.86
CA LYS A 412 1.88 0.58 -36.31
C LYS A 412 2.66 0.73 -35.00
N PRO A 413 3.20 1.92 -34.68
CA PRO A 413 3.75 2.19 -33.37
C PRO A 413 2.66 2.03 -32.30
N THR A 414 2.98 1.36 -31.22
CA THR A 414 2.00 1.06 -30.17
C THR A 414 2.69 1.11 -28.80
N VAL A 415 1.97 1.70 -27.85
CA VAL A 415 2.31 1.61 -26.43
C VAL A 415 1.46 0.50 -25.82
N ASN A 416 2.08 -0.39 -25.11
CA ASN A 416 1.43 -1.49 -24.40
C ASN A 416 1.78 -1.45 -22.91
N TYR A 417 0.94 -2.07 -22.08
CA TYR A 417 1.11 -2.12 -20.63
C TYR A 417 1.03 -3.57 -20.15
N LYS A 418 1.83 -3.91 -19.12
CA LYS A 418 1.67 -5.18 -18.39
C LYS A 418 0.42 -5.18 -17.53
N LEU A 419 0.03 -4.00 -17.03
CA LEU A 419 -1.18 -3.81 -16.26
C LEU A 419 -2.39 -4.41 -16.99
N ARG A 420 -3.18 -5.18 -16.26
CA ARG A 420 -4.44 -5.76 -16.75
C ARG A 420 -5.61 -5.08 -16.07
N ASP A 421 -6.76 -5.12 -16.72
CA ASP A 421 -8.00 -4.66 -16.12
C ASP A 421 -8.29 -5.42 -14.82
N TRP A 422 -8.79 -4.71 -13.84
CA TRP A 422 -8.99 -5.21 -12.48
C TRP A 422 -10.17 -6.15 -12.40
N LEU A 423 -9.93 -7.40 -12.00
CA LEU A 423 -10.95 -8.40 -11.73
C LEU A 423 -11.73 -8.02 -10.48
N PHE A 424 -12.93 -7.47 -10.66
CA PHE A 424 -13.64 -6.70 -9.65
C PHE A 424 -14.81 -7.43 -8.97
N SER A 425 -15.13 -8.67 -9.33
CA SER A 425 -16.20 -9.42 -8.69
C SER A 425 -15.73 -10.60 -7.87
N ARG A 426 -16.52 -10.96 -6.85
CA ARG A 426 -16.33 -12.13 -6.01
C ARG A 426 -17.63 -12.93 -5.93
N GLN A 427 -17.53 -14.25 -5.95
CA GLN A 427 -18.64 -15.19 -5.82
C GLN A 427 -18.87 -15.49 -4.35
N ARG A 428 -19.16 -14.43 -3.57
CA ARG A 428 -19.31 -14.45 -2.12
C ARG A 428 -20.62 -13.82 -1.68
N TYR A 429 -21.05 -14.15 -0.47
CA TYR A 429 -22.15 -13.48 0.22
C TYR A 429 -21.68 -12.17 0.86
N TRP A 430 -20.59 -12.20 1.64
CA TRP A 430 -20.14 -11.08 2.46
C TRP A 430 -19.26 -10.11 1.69
N GLY A 431 -19.90 -9.18 1.03
CA GLY A 431 -19.31 -8.11 0.21
C GLY A 431 -20.36 -7.10 -0.22
N GLU A 432 -19.95 -5.93 -0.72
CA GLU A 432 -20.90 -4.95 -1.25
C GLU A 432 -21.62 -5.53 -2.47
N PRO A 433 -22.97 -5.59 -2.48
CA PRO A 433 -23.71 -6.06 -3.65
C PRO A 433 -23.63 -5.06 -4.80
N PHE A 434 -23.50 -5.60 -6.01
CA PHE A 434 -23.53 -4.75 -7.21
C PHE A 434 -24.91 -4.14 -7.42
N PRO A 435 -25.02 -2.82 -7.59
CA PRO A 435 -26.30 -2.15 -7.85
C PRO A 435 -26.73 -2.30 -9.33
N ILE A 436 -26.79 -3.54 -9.81
CA ILE A 436 -27.07 -3.92 -11.19
C ILE A 436 -28.20 -4.96 -11.22
N VAL A 437 -29.09 -4.81 -12.17
CA VAL A 437 -30.07 -5.84 -12.56
C VAL A 437 -29.90 -6.22 -14.02
N TRP A 438 -30.20 -7.45 -14.35
CA TRP A 438 -30.10 -8.02 -15.69
C TRP A 438 -31.49 -8.14 -16.30
N VAL A 439 -31.67 -7.62 -17.51
CA VAL A 439 -32.93 -7.62 -18.25
C VAL A 439 -32.75 -8.12 -19.67
N ASN A 440 -33.83 -8.39 -20.38
CA ASN A 440 -33.80 -8.72 -21.80
C ASN A 440 -33.62 -7.48 -22.68
N ALA A 441 -33.42 -7.68 -23.99
CA ALA A 441 -33.17 -6.59 -24.94
C ALA A 441 -34.34 -5.58 -25.06
N ALA A 442 -35.58 -6.04 -24.97
CA ALA A 442 -36.76 -5.17 -25.08
C ALA A 442 -36.89 -4.24 -23.85
N ASP A 443 -36.74 -4.80 -22.67
CA ASP A 443 -36.76 -4.05 -21.41
C ASP A 443 -35.56 -3.06 -21.31
N TYR A 444 -34.37 -3.47 -21.80
CA TYR A 444 -33.24 -2.57 -21.92
C TYR A 444 -33.50 -1.39 -22.86
N ALA A 445 -34.13 -1.65 -24.02
CA ALA A 445 -34.51 -0.58 -24.95
C ALA A 445 -35.55 0.38 -24.35
N THR A 446 -36.45 -0.12 -23.50
CA THR A 446 -37.40 0.71 -22.74
C THR A 446 -36.67 1.58 -21.70
N ALA A 447 -35.73 0.99 -20.93
CA ALA A 447 -34.93 1.70 -19.96
C ALA A 447 -34.04 2.77 -20.60
N LYS A 448 -33.46 2.52 -21.76
CA LYS A 448 -32.65 3.50 -22.50
C LYS A 448 -33.41 4.77 -22.90
N ARG A 449 -34.72 4.65 -23.06
CA ARG A 449 -35.60 5.80 -23.37
C ARG A 449 -36.12 6.54 -22.14
N ALA A 450 -35.94 5.98 -20.95
CA ALA A 450 -36.43 6.57 -19.71
C ALA A 450 -35.57 7.81 -19.33
N PRO A 451 -36.18 8.93 -18.92
CA PRO A 451 -35.44 10.09 -18.48
C PRO A 451 -34.58 9.82 -17.26
N GLY A 452 -33.36 10.35 -17.24
CA GLY A 452 -32.44 10.25 -16.09
C GLY A 452 -31.67 8.95 -15.98
N ASN A 453 -31.81 8.01 -16.91
CA ASN A 453 -31.07 6.77 -16.89
C ASN A 453 -29.65 6.95 -17.48
N THR A 454 -28.62 6.75 -16.68
CA THR A 454 -27.23 6.95 -17.07
C THR A 454 -26.63 5.60 -17.50
N LEU A 455 -26.81 5.24 -18.76
CA LEU A 455 -26.28 4.02 -19.34
C LEU A 455 -24.96 4.29 -20.07
N PRO A 456 -24.03 3.32 -20.12
CA PRO A 456 -22.84 3.43 -20.94
C PRO A 456 -23.18 3.50 -22.43
N GLU A 457 -22.29 4.08 -23.22
CA GLU A 457 -22.44 4.22 -24.66
C GLU A 457 -22.68 2.84 -25.33
N SER A 458 -21.87 1.84 -24.95
CA SER A 458 -22.04 0.45 -25.36
C SER A 458 -22.69 -0.34 -24.23
N PRO A 459 -23.75 -1.11 -24.49
CA PRO A 459 -24.42 -1.90 -23.48
C PRO A 459 -23.49 -2.98 -22.91
N VAL A 460 -23.54 -3.18 -21.60
CA VAL A 460 -22.84 -4.29 -20.92
C VAL A 460 -23.77 -5.49 -20.97
N THR A 461 -23.31 -6.59 -21.58
CA THR A 461 -24.12 -7.78 -21.81
C THR A 461 -23.36 -9.07 -21.54
N PHE A 462 -24.09 -10.14 -21.25
CA PHE A 462 -23.56 -11.51 -21.29
C PHE A 462 -24.62 -12.46 -21.88
N ILE A 463 -24.17 -13.62 -22.35
CA ILE A 463 -25.04 -14.65 -22.90
C ILE A 463 -25.10 -15.80 -21.89
N LYS A 464 -26.30 -16.23 -21.49
CA LYS A 464 -26.53 -17.42 -20.71
C LYS A 464 -27.60 -18.28 -21.41
N ASP A 465 -27.31 -19.53 -21.63
CA ASP A 465 -28.24 -20.48 -22.28
C ASP A 465 -28.77 -19.97 -23.67
N GLY A 466 -27.90 -19.27 -24.41
CA GLY A 466 -28.26 -18.68 -25.72
C GLY A 466 -29.06 -17.37 -25.64
N VAL A 467 -29.35 -16.86 -24.41
CA VAL A 467 -30.11 -15.61 -24.21
C VAL A 467 -29.19 -14.48 -23.79
N ALA A 468 -29.32 -13.36 -24.47
CA ALA A 468 -28.57 -12.16 -24.12
C ALA A 468 -29.23 -11.41 -22.94
N HIS A 469 -28.45 -11.11 -21.94
CA HIS A 469 -28.82 -10.33 -20.75
C HIS A 469 -28.12 -8.97 -20.79
N TYR A 470 -28.85 -7.91 -20.46
CA TYR A 470 -28.36 -6.52 -20.50
C TYR A 470 -28.34 -5.93 -19.10
N ALA A 471 -27.24 -5.31 -18.71
CA ALA A 471 -27.08 -4.68 -17.41
C ALA A 471 -27.84 -3.36 -17.34
N LEU A 472 -28.67 -3.18 -16.31
CA LEU A 472 -29.27 -1.91 -15.93
C LEU A 472 -28.81 -1.50 -14.53
N PRO A 473 -28.45 -0.21 -14.32
CA PRO A 473 -28.12 0.30 -13.00
C PRO A 473 -29.38 0.44 -12.14
N VAL A 474 -29.24 0.16 -10.85
CA VAL A 474 -30.22 0.60 -9.86
C VAL A 474 -30.11 2.12 -9.75
N PRO A 475 -31.22 2.89 -9.82
CA PRO A 475 -31.17 4.34 -9.64
C PRO A 475 -30.47 4.74 -8.33
N ALA A 476 -29.64 5.79 -8.38
CA ALA A 476 -28.86 6.24 -7.21
C ALA A 476 -29.74 6.61 -6.01
N SER A 477 -30.99 7.05 -6.26
CA SER A 477 -31.98 7.34 -5.22
C SER A 477 -32.48 6.11 -4.45
N ALA A 478 -32.29 4.91 -5.03
CA ALA A 478 -32.68 3.63 -4.43
C ALA A 478 -31.53 2.92 -3.69
N LEU A 479 -30.34 3.53 -3.66
CA LEU A 479 -29.21 3.02 -2.90
C LEU A 479 -29.37 3.34 -1.40
N PRO A 480 -28.87 2.48 -0.51
CA PRO A 480 -28.09 1.27 -0.79
C PRO A 480 -28.95 0.05 -1.17
N LEU A 481 -28.44 -0.76 -2.10
CA LEU A 481 -28.94 -2.12 -2.29
C LEU A 481 -28.36 -3.02 -1.18
N HIS A 482 -29.26 -3.64 -0.39
CA HIS A 482 -28.85 -4.48 0.73
C HIS A 482 -28.70 -5.96 0.33
N LEU A 483 -27.81 -6.65 1.05
CA LEU A 483 -27.74 -8.11 1.01
C LEU A 483 -29.03 -8.70 1.63
N PRO A 484 -29.57 -9.81 1.07
CA PRO A 484 -30.69 -10.51 1.69
C PRO A 484 -30.21 -11.34 2.87
N GLU A 485 -31.11 -11.64 3.80
CA GLU A 485 -30.86 -12.71 4.76
C GLU A 485 -30.83 -14.07 4.04
N VAL A 486 -29.91 -14.95 4.40
CA VAL A 486 -29.74 -16.27 3.82
C VAL A 486 -29.77 -17.35 4.89
N GLN A 487 -30.31 -18.51 4.56
CA GLN A 487 -30.33 -19.66 5.46
C GLN A 487 -28.99 -20.39 5.53
N SER A 488 -28.12 -20.20 4.52
CA SER A 488 -26.83 -20.84 4.44
C SER A 488 -25.84 -19.94 3.70
N TYR A 489 -24.63 -19.84 4.25
CA TYR A 489 -23.49 -19.11 3.64
C TYR A 489 -22.62 -20.05 2.79
N LEU A 490 -22.98 -21.33 2.70
CA LEU A 490 -22.22 -22.29 1.89
C LEU A 490 -22.28 -21.89 0.42
N PRO A 491 -21.13 -21.80 -0.26
CA PRO A 491 -21.10 -21.58 -1.69
C PRO A 491 -21.82 -22.68 -2.45
N SER A 492 -22.42 -22.33 -3.60
CA SER A 492 -23.25 -23.24 -4.42
C SER A 492 -22.52 -24.50 -4.91
N GLY A 493 -21.18 -24.48 -4.96
CA GLY A 493 -20.35 -25.53 -5.56
C GLY A 493 -20.31 -25.48 -7.11
N THR A 494 -21.13 -24.61 -7.74
CA THR A 494 -21.17 -24.42 -9.20
C THR A 494 -20.25 -23.29 -9.67
N GLY A 495 -19.67 -22.52 -8.73
CA GLY A 495 -18.94 -21.29 -9.01
C GLY A 495 -19.81 -20.03 -8.91
N GLU A 496 -21.11 -20.17 -8.68
CA GLU A 496 -21.99 -19.05 -8.36
C GLU A 496 -21.99 -18.74 -6.86
N SER A 497 -22.21 -17.46 -6.52
CA SER A 497 -22.34 -16.98 -5.14
C SER A 497 -23.51 -17.64 -4.40
N PRO A 498 -23.48 -17.73 -3.06
CA PRO A 498 -24.62 -18.12 -2.25
C PRO A 498 -25.90 -17.31 -2.53
N LEU A 499 -25.77 -16.07 -3.00
CA LEU A 499 -26.88 -15.19 -3.41
C LEU A 499 -27.71 -15.78 -4.56
N ALA A 500 -27.13 -16.65 -5.38
CA ALA A 500 -27.84 -17.32 -6.47
C ALA A 500 -28.97 -18.26 -5.98
N ASN A 501 -28.92 -18.70 -4.72
CA ASN A 501 -29.93 -19.58 -4.12
C ASN A 501 -31.12 -18.81 -3.51
N VAL A 502 -31.06 -17.47 -3.45
CA VAL A 502 -32.12 -16.64 -2.82
C VAL A 502 -33.09 -16.14 -3.91
N THR A 503 -33.97 -17.01 -4.39
CA THR A 503 -34.83 -16.78 -5.56
C THR A 503 -35.69 -15.52 -5.43
N GLU A 504 -36.28 -15.27 -4.27
CA GLU A 504 -37.14 -14.08 -4.06
C GLU A 504 -36.38 -12.75 -4.11
N TRP A 505 -35.11 -12.76 -3.67
CA TRP A 505 -34.26 -11.58 -3.80
C TRP A 505 -33.72 -11.47 -5.22
N LEU A 506 -33.40 -12.58 -5.87
CA LEU A 506 -32.74 -12.64 -7.17
C LEU A 506 -33.68 -12.29 -8.31
N GLU A 507 -34.84 -12.98 -8.39
CA GLU A 507 -35.82 -12.85 -9.47
C GLU A 507 -36.91 -11.84 -9.06
N ILE A 508 -36.97 -10.72 -9.77
CA ILE A 508 -37.78 -9.56 -9.35
C ILE A 508 -38.57 -8.94 -10.51
N TRP A 509 -39.64 -8.26 -10.16
CA TRP A 509 -40.18 -7.14 -10.90
C TRP A 509 -39.45 -5.89 -10.45
N PHE A 510 -38.83 -5.20 -11.38
CA PHE A 510 -37.98 -4.03 -11.12
C PHE A 510 -38.56 -2.79 -11.78
N ASN A 511 -38.74 -1.73 -11.02
CA ASN A 511 -39.15 -0.44 -11.57
C ASN A 511 -37.92 0.35 -12.02
N ILE A 512 -37.80 0.58 -13.33
CA ILE A 512 -36.61 1.23 -13.92
C ILE A 512 -36.43 2.71 -13.56
N ALA A 513 -37.50 3.38 -13.13
CA ALA A 513 -37.47 4.78 -12.78
C ALA A 513 -37.17 5.01 -11.29
N THR A 514 -37.71 4.17 -10.40
CA THR A 514 -37.60 4.37 -8.96
C THR A 514 -36.64 3.40 -8.28
N GLY A 515 -36.21 2.31 -8.97
CA GLY A 515 -35.42 1.25 -8.38
C GLY A 515 -36.20 0.33 -7.43
N ALA A 516 -37.51 0.54 -7.26
CA ALA A 516 -38.35 -0.34 -6.47
C ALA A 516 -38.37 -1.75 -7.04
N ALA A 517 -38.36 -2.75 -6.16
CA ALA A 517 -38.35 -4.15 -6.56
C ALA A 517 -39.27 -4.98 -5.69
N VAL A 518 -39.98 -5.92 -6.31
CA VAL A 518 -40.77 -6.94 -5.61
C VAL A 518 -40.40 -8.33 -6.15
N PRO A 519 -40.48 -9.40 -5.34
CA PRO A 519 -40.21 -10.75 -5.80
C PRO A 519 -41.07 -11.09 -7.03
N ALA A 520 -40.47 -11.73 -7.99
CA ALA A 520 -41.20 -12.09 -9.23
C ALA A 520 -42.21 -13.21 -9.03
N THR A 521 -42.26 -13.83 -7.87
CA THR A 521 -43.33 -14.74 -7.41
C THR A 521 -44.62 -13.97 -7.11
N GLN A 522 -44.53 -12.66 -6.88
CA GLN A 522 -45.71 -11.79 -6.71
C GLN A 522 -46.28 -11.33 -8.07
N VAL A 523 -47.50 -10.81 -8.01
CA VAL A 523 -48.14 -10.22 -9.20
C VAL A 523 -47.32 -9.00 -9.66
N ARG A 524 -47.12 -8.90 -10.99
CA ARG A 524 -46.42 -7.72 -11.56
C ARG A 524 -47.18 -6.45 -11.18
N PRO A 525 -46.51 -5.47 -10.57
CA PRO A 525 -47.13 -4.18 -10.29
C PRO A 525 -47.54 -3.46 -11.57
N LEU A 526 -48.58 -2.61 -11.47
CA LEU A 526 -49.08 -1.84 -12.60
C LEU A 526 -48.10 -0.76 -13.06
N GLY A 527 -48.09 -0.55 -14.39
CA GLY A 527 -47.28 0.50 -15.04
C GLY A 527 -46.18 -0.06 -15.94
N ASP A 528 -45.89 0.70 -17.02
CA ASP A 528 -44.94 0.31 -18.05
C ASP A 528 -43.46 0.35 -17.60
N GLN A 529 -43.18 0.97 -16.43
CA GLN A 529 -41.86 1.07 -15.84
C GLN A 529 -41.41 -0.22 -15.11
N TRP A 530 -42.33 -1.20 -14.94
CA TRP A 530 -42.00 -2.46 -14.29
C TRP A 530 -41.57 -3.49 -15.30
N VAL A 531 -40.33 -3.99 -15.16
CA VAL A 531 -39.74 -4.99 -16.05
C VAL A 531 -39.34 -6.25 -15.27
N ARG A 532 -39.29 -7.39 -15.94
CA ARG A 532 -38.74 -8.60 -15.36
C ARG A 532 -37.23 -8.47 -15.30
N ALA A 533 -36.67 -8.64 -14.13
CA ALA A 533 -35.22 -8.49 -13.94
C ALA A 533 -34.64 -9.56 -13.00
N ARG A 534 -33.36 -9.78 -13.11
CA ARG A 534 -32.57 -10.61 -12.22
C ARG A 534 -31.44 -9.78 -11.61
N ARG A 535 -31.28 -9.80 -10.30
CA ARG A 535 -30.19 -9.11 -9.63
C ARG A 535 -28.83 -9.78 -9.92
N GLU A 536 -27.76 -8.99 -9.84
CA GLU A 536 -26.40 -9.54 -9.89
C GLU A 536 -26.14 -10.36 -8.63
N THR A 537 -25.52 -11.54 -8.78
CA THR A 537 -25.23 -12.46 -7.67
C THR A 537 -23.81 -12.33 -7.11
N ASN A 538 -22.91 -11.73 -7.86
CA ASN A 538 -21.56 -11.43 -7.38
C ASN A 538 -21.57 -10.25 -6.40
N THR A 539 -20.57 -10.17 -5.54
CA THR A 539 -20.29 -9.02 -4.69
C THR A 539 -18.99 -8.34 -5.13
N MET A 540 -18.80 -7.07 -4.77
CA MET A 540 -17.56 -6.36 -5.00
C MET A 540 -16.45 -6.93 -4.11
N PRO A 541 -15.16 -6.79 -4.49
CA PRO A 541 -14.06 -7.20 -3.61
C PRO A 541 -13.98 -6.27 -2.40
N GLN A 542 -13.39 -6.75 -1.31
CA GLN A 542 -13.09 -5.95 -0.11
C GLN A 542 -12.39 -4.63 -0.45
N TRP A 543 -11.49 -4.64 -1.43
CA TRP A 543 -10.78 -3.44 -1.91
C TRP A 543 -11.70 -2.32 -2.41
N ALA A 544 -12.95 -2.59 -2.78
CA ALA A 544 -13.90 -1.57 -3.22
C ALA A 544 -14.17 -0.55 -2.12
N GLY A 545 -14.49 -1.03 -0.92
CA GLY A 545 -14.69 -0.17 0.25
C GLY A 545 -13.44 0.59 0.64
N SER A 546 -12.27 -0.05 0.60
CA SER A 546 -11.01 0.59 1.02
C SER A 546 -10.44 1.59 -0.01
N CYS A 547 -10.98 1.65 -1.25
CA CYS A 547 -10.47 2.59 -2.26
C CYS A 547 -10.82 4.06 -2.00
N TRP A 548 -11.72 4.40 -1.09
CA TRP A 548 -12.22 5.77 -0.93
C TRP A 548 -12.49 6.20 0.53
N TYR A 549 -12.25 5.34 1.52
CA TYR A 549 -12.58 5.57 2.94
C TYR A 549 -11.94 6.84 3.52
N TYR A 550 -10.75 7.23 3.07
CA TYR A 550 -10.09 8.46 3.46
C TYR A 550 -10.92 9.72 3.10
N LEU A 551 -11.74 9.66 2.06
CA LEU A 551 -12.68 10.73 1.71
C LEU A 551 -13.86 10.76 2.69
N ARG A 552 -14.42 9.59 3.03
CA ARG A 552 -15.53 9.48 3.96
C ARG A 552 -15.19 10.00 5.35
N PHE A 553 -13.98 9.77 5.82
CA PHE A 553 -13.52 10.29 7.11
C PHE A 553 -13.58 11.82 7.22
N THR A 554 -13.56 12.53 6.13
CA THR A 554 -13.66 14.00 6.15
C THR A 554 -15.04 14.48 6.59
N ASP A 555 -16.10 13.69 6.29
CA ASP A 555 -17.48 13.96 6.71
C ASP A 555 -18.32 12.66 6.70
N PRO A 556 -18.21 11.82 7.73
CA PRO A 556 -18.93 10.54 7.76
C PRO A 556 -20.43 10.69 7.94
N ALA A 557 -20.91 11.86 8.38
CA ALA A 557 -22.33 12.14 8.57
C ALA A 557 -23.03 12.63 7.30
N ALA A 558 -22.31 12.93 6.21
CA ALA A 558 -22.91 13.37 4.96
C ALA A 558 -23.84 12.28 4.40
N ASP A 559 -25.10 12.65 4.11
CA ASP A 559 -26.12 11.75 3.57
C ASP A 559 -26.44 11.99 2.08
N GLN A 560 -26.13 13.17 1.55
CA GLN A 560 -26.39 13.56 0.15
C GLN A 560 -25.17 13.39 -0.77
N ALA A 561 -23.99 13.15 -0.21
CA ALA A 561 -22.74 12.93 -0.94
C ALA A 561 -21.85 11.95 -0.16
N LEU A 562 -20.80 11.43 -0.82
CA LEU A 562 -19.81 10.57 -0.16
C LEU A 562 -19.07 11.28 0.98
N ALA A 563 -18.94 12.59 0.90
CA ALA A 563 -18.59 13.56 1.92
C ALA A 563 -19.02 14.95 1.41
N SER A 564 -19.26 15.93 2.29
CA SER A 564 -19.65 17.27 1.85
C SER A 564 -18.56 17.95 1.03
N PRO A 565 -18.90 18.70 -0.02
CA PRO A 565 -17.90 19.40 -0.83
C PRO A 565 -17.04 20.37 -0.02
N GLU A 566 -17.58 20.95 1.04
CA GLU A 566 -16.89 21.83 1.99
C GLU A 566 -15.79 21.08 2.72
N ALA A 567 -16.11 19.91 3.28
CA ALA A 567 -15.14 19.08 4.00
C ALA A 567 -14.05 18.55 3.05
N LEU A 568 -14.43 18.14 1.83
CA LEU A 568 -13.46 17.69 0.83
C LEU A 568 -12.51 18.82 0.39
N ARG A 569 -13.00 20.07 0.29
CA ARG A 569 -12.14 21.22 -0.01
C ARG A 569 -11.22 21.59 1.15
N TYR A 570 -11.73 21.52 2.39
CA TYR A 570 -10.95 21.88 3.57
C TYR A 570 -9.88 20.84 3.88
N TRP A 571 -10.26 19.57 3.97
CA TRP A 571 -9.34 18.49 4.33
C TRP A 571 -8.49 18.00 3.16
N GLY A 572 -9.04 18.01 1.95
CA GLY A 572 -8.41 17.43 0.75
C GLY A 572 -8.16 15.95 0.93
N VAL A 573 -6.90 15.57 0.76
CA VAL A 573 -6.41 14.21 0.95
C VAL A 573 -5.46 14.14 2.16
N PRO A 574 -5.14 12.94 2.69
CA PRO A 574 -4.16 12.78 3.76
C PRO A 574 -2.81 13.44 3.43
N ASP A 575 -2.33 14.27 4.38
CA ASP A 575 -0.99 14.87 4.31
C ASP A 575 0.10 13.84 4.61
N LEU A 576 -0.22 12.88 5.48
CA LEU A 576 0.62 11.72 5.78
C LEU A 576 -0.24 10.46 5.85
N TYR A 577 0.16 9.44 5.11
CA TYR A 577 -0.46 8.12 5.11
C TYR A 577 0.57 7.07 5.51
N VAL A 578 0.27 6.29 6.54
CA VAL A 578 1.17 5.26 7.07
C VAL A 578 0.55 3.89 6.91
N GLY A 579 1.30 2.95 6.34
CA GLY A 579 0.80 1.59 6.13
C GLY A 579 1.79 0.66 5.46
N GLY A 580 1.43 -0.63 5.37
CA GLY A 580 2.31 -1.70 4.89
C GLY A 580 2.73 -1.56 3.42
N ALA A 581 3.96 -1.95 3.12
CA ALA A 581 4.52 -1.90 1.76
C ALA A 581 3.88 -2.94 0.82
N GLU A 582 3.25 -3.98 1.35
CA GLU A 582 2.52 -5.01 0.60
C GLU A 582 1.36 -4.45 -0.22
N HIS A 583 0.86 -3.28 0.17
CA HIS A 583 -0.24 -2.61 -0.53
C HIS A 583 0.19 -1.78 -1.75
N ALA A 584 1.48 -1.73 -2.08
CA ALA A 584 2.04 -0.90 -3.16
C ALA A 584 1.32 -1.08 -4.51
N VAL A 585 1.06 -2.33 -4.92
CA VAL A 585 0.39 -2.69 -6.19
C VAL A 585 -1.03 -3.25 -6.00
N LEU A 586 -1.57 -3.19 -4.79
CA LEU A 586 -2.92 -3.59 -4.41
C LEU A 586 -3.74 -2.34 -4.06
N HIS A 587 -4.04 -2.13 -2.77
CA HIS A 587 -4.85 -1.02 -2.29
C HIS A 587 -4.41 0.35 -2.84
N LEU A 588 -3.12 0.67 -2.79
CA LEU A 588 -2.62 1.97 -3.26
C LEU A 588 -2.88 2.22 -4.75
N LEU A 589 -2.69 1.20 -5.58
CA LEU A 589 -2.93 1.31 -7.02
C LEU A 589 -4.42 1.46 -7.34
N TYR A 590 -5.27 0.68 -6.67
CA TYR A 590 -6.72 0.73 -6.86
C TYR A 590 -7.34 2.02 -6.32
N ALA A 591 -6.88 2.50 -5.17
CA ALA A 591 -7.29 3.78 -4.61
C ALA A 591 -6.92 4.94 -5.54
N ARG A 592 -5.72 4.95 -6.14
CA ARG A 592 -5.31 5.94 -7.14
C ARG A 592 -6.22 5.93 -8.37
N PHE A 593 -6.58 4.75 -8.87
CA PHE A 593 -7.49 4.62 -10.00
C PHE A 593 -8.87 5.23 -9.69
N TRP A 594 -9.47 4.82 -8.57
CA TRP A 594 -10.80 5.34 -8.19
C TRP A 594 -10.77 6.83 -7.91
N HIS A 595 -9.72 7.31 -7.25
CA HIS A 595 -9.53 8.73 -6.98
C HIS A 595 -9.44 9.57 -8.25
N LYS A 596 -8.70 9.09 -9.27
CA LYS A 596 -8.62 9.75 -10.58
C LYS A 596 -9.97 9.82 -11.28
N VAL A 597 -10.79 8.80 -11.16
CA VAL A 597 -12.18 8.82 -11.69
C VAL A 597 -13.01 9.86 -10.93
N LEU A 598 -12.91 9.93 -9.61
CA LEU A 598 -13.60 10.95 -8.81
C LEU A 598 -13.09 12.36 -9.10
N PHE A 599 -11.80 12.51 -9.41
CA PHE A 599 -11.23 13.78 -9.87
C PHE A 599 -11.81 14.21 -11.22
N ASP A 600 -11.91 13.31 -12.18
CA ASP A 600 -12.50 13.56 -13.49
C ASP A 600 -14.02 13.89 -13.40
N LEU A 601 -14.67 13.44 -12.33
CA LEU A 601 -16.04 13.78 -11.99
C LEU A 601 -16.17 15.14 -11.30
N GLY A 602 -15.07 15.78 -10.91
CA GLY A 602 -15.07 17.01 -10.10
C GLY A 602 -15.51 16.80 -8.64
N VAL A 603 -15.51 15.58 -8.14
CA VAL A 603 -15.89 15.25 -6.75
C VAL A 603 -14.77 15.59 -5.78
N VAL A 604 -13.52 15.37 -6.17
CA VAL A 604 -12.33 15.65 -5.37
C VAL A 604 -11.45 16.69 -6.05
N PRO A 605 -10.78 17.58 -5.29
CA PRO A 605 -10.00 18.68 -5.86
C PRO A 605 -8.58 18.31 -6.30
N GLN A 606 -8.02 17.20 -5.82
CA GLN A 606 -6.68 16.72 -6.17
C GLN A 606 -6.76 15.46 -7.06
N SER A 607 -5.70 15.19 -7.83
CA SER A 607 -5.62 14.02 -8.73
C SER A 607 -5.05 12.75 -8.08
N GLU A 608 -4.44 12.87 -6.90
CA GLU A 608 -3.83 11.77 -6.14
C GLU A 608 -4.44 11.66 -4.74
N PRO A 609 -4.61 10.42 -4.20
CA PRO A 609 -5.32 10.20 -2.95
C PRO A 609 -4.50 10.47 -1.69
N PHE A 610 -3.16 10.42 -1.76
CA PHE A 610 -2.28 10.55 -0.61
C PHE A 610 -1.05 11.38 -0.98
N THR A 611 -0.78 12.46 -0.21
CA THR A 611 0.32 13.37 -0.50
C THR A 611 1.65 12.72 -0.18
N LYS A 612 1.82 12.28 1.08
CA LYS A 612 3.01 11.60 1.56
C LYS A 612 2.67 10.22 2.07
N LEU A 613 3.42 9.22 1.62
CA LEU A 613 3.32 7.84 2.07
C LEU A 613 4.56 7.44 2.86
N PHE A 614 4.33 6.74 3.95
CA PHE A 614 5.41 6.12 4.72
C PHE A 614 5.07 4.65 5.01
N HIS A 615 6.02 3.76 4.76
CA HIS A 615 5.86 2.35 5.12
C HIS A 615 6.55 2.06 6.44
N GLN A 616 5.76 1.63 7.43
CA GLN A 616 6.35 1.05 8.63
C GLN A 616 6.89 -0.35 8.30
N GLY A 617 7.94 -0.74 9.04
CA GLY A 617 8.49 -2.09 9.00
C GLY A 617 7.53 -3.12 9.60
N ILE A 618 7.93 -4.37 9.57
CA ILE A 618 7.15 -5.47 10.16
C ILE A 618 7.83 -5.87 11.48
N ILE A 619 7.04 -5.97 12.55
CA ILE A 619 7.49 -6.60 13.78
C ILE A 619 7.30 -8.11 13.63
N LEU A 620 8.44 -8.81 13.63
CA LEU A 620 8.51 -10.26 13.56
C LEU A 620 8.28 -10.87 14.95
N GLY A 621 7.91 -12.14 15.01
CA GLY A 621 7.90 -12.92 16.23
C GLY A 621 9.32 -13.05 16.83
N GLU A 622 9.42 -13.60 18.04
CA GLU A 622 10.72 -13.92 18.68
C GLU A 622 11.55 -14.92 17.85
N ASP A 623 10.86 -15.71 17.02
CA ASP A 623 11.43 -16.67 16.08
C ASP A 623 12.01 -16.02 14.80
N GLY A 624 11.90 -14.69 14.65
CA GLY A 624 12.31 -13.95 13.47
C GLY A 624 11.39 -14.12 12.25
N GLU A 625 10.23 -14.74 12.41
CA GLU A 625 9.25 -14.96 11.37
C GLU A 625 8.06 -14.00 11.50
N LYS A 626 7.33 -13.77 10.40
CA LYS A 626 6.10 -12.95 10.43
C LYS A 626 5.10 -13.55 11.41
N MET A 627 4.55 -12.70 12.29
CA MET A 627 3.54 -13.13 13.25
C MET A 627 2.28 -13.60 12.52
N SER A 628 1.82 -14.81 12.84
CA SER A 628 0.57 -15.33 12.34
C SER A 628 -0.11 -16.25 13.36
N LYS A 629 -1.45 -16.29 13.34
CA LYS A 629 -2.24 -17.16 14.24
C LYS A 629 -1.96 -18.65 13.99
N SER A 630 -1.70 -19.02 12.75
CA SER A 630 -1.38 -20.39 12.37
C SER A 630 -0.04 -20.89 12.91
N ARG A 631 0.91 -19.97 13.13
CA ARG A 631 2.22 -20.27 13.73
C ARG A 631 2.20 -20.23 15.27
N GLY A 632 1.19 -19.57 15.86
CA GLY A 632 1.12 -19.40 17.31
C GLY A 632 2.13 -18.44 17.90
N ASN A 633 2.80 -17.63 17.09
CA ASN A 633 3.85 -16.67 17.50
C ASN A 633 3.31 -15.23 17.66
N VAL A 634 2.00 -15.06 17.74
CA VAL A 634 1.34 -13.74 17.90
C VAL A 634 1.44 -13.26 19.34
N VAL A 635 1.89 -12.02 19.52
CA VAL A 635 1.91 -11.34 20.82
C VAL A 635 0.75 -10.35 20.87
N SER A 636 -0.12 -10.49 21.89
CA SER A 636 -1.24 -9.56 22.12
C SER A 636 -0.76 -8.28 22.82
N PRO A 637 -1.19 -7.09 22.36
CA PRO A 637 -0.90 -5.85 23.09
C PRO A 637 -1.52 -5.84 24.50
N ASP A 638 -2.66 -6.49 24.72
CA ASP A 638 -3.32 -6.55 26.05
C ASP A 638 -2.40 -7.13 27.12
N THR A 639 -1.63 -8.19 26.80
CA THR A 639 -0.69 -8.81 27.74
C THR A 639 0.39 -7.83 28.19
N ILE A 640 0.89 -7.02 27.27
CA ILE A 640 1.95 -6.06 27.54
C ILE A 640 1.40 -4.84 28.30
N ILE A 641 0.23 -4.35 27.92
CA ILE A 641 -0.46 -3.25 28.63
C ILE A 641 -0.72 -3.63 30.08
N GLN A 642 -1.18 -4.86 30.32
CA GLN A 642 -1.44 -5.36 31.67
C GLN A 642 -0.18 -5.44 32.52
N SER A 643 0.96 -5.81 31.96
CA SER A 643 2.20 -6.02 32.73
C SER A 643 3.07 -4.77 32.87
N HIS A 644 3.07 -3.87 31.87
CA HIS A 644 4.01 -2.74 31.80
C HIS A 644 3.35 -1.38 31.52
N GLY A 645 2.06 -1.35 31.20
CA GLY A 645 1.32 -0.13 30.84
C GLY A 645 1.41 0.23 29.37
N THR A 646 0.47 1.05 28.93
CA THR A 646 0.33 1.52 27.57
C THR A 646 1.48 2.42 27.13
N ASP A 647 1.85 3.40 27.94
CA ASP A 647 2.93 4.33 27.61
C ASP A 647 4.28 3.60 27.44
N THR A 648 4.51 2.54 28.21
CA THR A 648 5.71 1.68 28.03
C THR A 648 5.67 0.96 26.69
N LEU A 649 4.52 0.39 26.31
CA LEU A 649 4.36 -0.30 25.03
C LEU A 649 4.59 0.65 23.86
N ARG A 650 3.94 1.83 23.87
CA ARG A 650 4.09 2.86 22.84
C ARG A 650 5.54 3.26 22.63
N LEU A 651 6.22 3.61 23.72
CA LEU A 651 7.65 3.95 23.68
C LEU A 651 8.51 2.78 23.18
N TYR A 652 8.22 1.56 23.63
CA TYR A 652 9.01 0.41 23.23
C TYR A 652 8.91 0.12 21.74
N LEU A 653 7.70 0.17 21.15
CA LEU A 653 7.49 0.01 19.71
C LEU A 653 8.32 1.02 18.90
N MET A 654 8.35 2.27 19.36
CA MET A 654 9.09 3.34 18.71
C MET A 654 10.60 3.29 18.96
N PHE A 655 11.03 2.61 20.03
CA PHE A 655 12.45 2.50 20.41
C PHE A 655 13.17 1.28 19.81
N LEU A 656 12.43 0.25 19.40
CA LEU A 656 12.99 -1.01 18.85
C LEU A 656 13.96 -0.79 17.69
N GLY A 657 13.77 0.28 16.89
CA GLY A 657 14.60 0.61 15.73
C GLY A 657 13.97 1.67 14.84
N PRO A 658 14.56 1.94 13.66
CA PRO A 658 13.94 2.81 12.66
C PRO A 658 12.54 2.30 12.28
N LEU A 659 11.60 3.22 12.08
CA LEU A 659 10.19 2.87 11.85
C LEU A 659 9.99 2.01 10.59
N ASP A 660 10.78 2.23 9.56
CA ASP A 660 10.75 1.52 8.27
C ASP A 660 11.48 0.16 8.26
N ALA A 661 12.19 -0.18 9.34
CA ALA A 661 12.96 -1.43 9.41
C ALA A 661 12.13 -2.61 9.92
N MET A 662 12.35 -3.79 9.37
CA MET A 662 11.91 -5.03 10.00
C MET A 662 12.70 -5.30 11.29
N LYS A 663 12.02 -5.71 12.35
CA LYS A 663 12.61 -5.93 13.68
C LYS A 663 11.96 -7.09 14.40
N PRO A 664 12.76 -7.97 15.04
CA PRO A 664 12.21 -9.05 15.86
C PRO A 664 11.65 -8.47 17.17
N TRP A 665 10.53 -8.99 17.63
CA TRP A 665 10.03 -8.73 18.96
C TRP A 665 10.99 -9.29 20.03
N ASN A 666 11.38 -8.45 20.98
CA ASN A 666 12.23 -8.85 22.10
C ASN A 666 11.55 -8.49 23.43
N PRO A 667 10.96 -9.44 24.15
CA PRO A 667 10.26 -9.16 25.39
C PRO A 667 11.16 -8.59 26.49
N ASN A 668 12.45 -8.89 26.48
CA ASN A 668 13.39 -8.40 27.52
C ASN A 668 13.76 -6.91 27.33
N GLY A 669 13.58 -6.35 26.13
CA GLY A 669 13.93 -4.96 25.85
C GLY A 669 12.98 -3.94 26.48
N ILE A 670 11.75 -4.33 26.77
CA ILE A 670 10.70 -3.47 27.30
C ILE A 670 11.02 -2.92 28.69
N GLU A 671 11.73 -3.69 29.50
CA GLU A 671 12.17 -3.30 30.84
C GLU A 671 13.03 -2.03 30.85
N GLY A 672 13.84 -1.82 29.80
CA GLY A 672 14.67 -0.63 29.68
C GLY A 672 13.82 0.65 29.55
N VAL A 673 12.76 0.56 28.75
CA VAL A 673 11.83 1.66 28.51
C VAL A 673 10.91 1.88 29.71
N HIS A 674 10.45 0.80 30.34
CA HIS A 674 9.66 0.89 31.56
C HIS A 674 10.45 1.61 32.66
N ARG A 675 11.71 1.24 32.90
CA ARG A 675 12.58 1.93 33.86
C ARG A 675 12.82 3.39 33.51
N PHE A 676 12.85 3.76 32.23
CA PHE A 676 12.94 5.14 31.80
C PHE A 676 11.72 5.95 32.27
N LEU A 677 10.49 5.47 32.06
CA LEU A 677 9.28 6.15 32.54
C LEU A 677 9.23 6.24 34.06
N GLN A 678 9.61 5.19 34.74
CA GLN A 678 9.73 5.21 36.22
C GLN A 678 10.76 6.24 36.72
N LYS A 679 11.85 6.44 35.97
CA LYS A 679 12.81 7.50 36.30
C LYS A 679 12.18 8.90 36.15
N VAL A 680 11.49 9.14 35.00
CA VAL A 680 10.82 10.43 34.79
C VAL A 680 9.81 10.71 35.90
N TRP A 681 9.03 9.68 36.27
CA TRP A 681 8.11 9.80 37.39
C TRP A 681 8.82 10.28 38.70
N ARG A 682 9.90 9.61 39.11
CA ARG A 682 10.64 9.92 40.32
C ARG A 682 11.35 11.28 40.28
N GLU A 683 11.68 11.79 39.11
CA GLU A 683 12.20 13.14 38.94
C GLU A 683 11.13 14.21 39.20
N CYS A 684 9.85 13.89 38.99
CA CYS A 684 8.72 14.80 39.16
C CYS A 684 8.00 14.62 40.51
N VAL A 685 7.96 13.41 41.06
CA VAL A 685 7.12 13.01 42.18
C VAL A 685 7.99 12.54 43.35
N GLY A 686 7.80 13.11 44.54
CA GLY A 686 8.46 12.74 45.76
C GLY A 686 7.92 11.44 46.38
N ARG A 687 8.48 11.03 47.52
CA ARG A 687 8.18 9.73 48.15
C ARG A 687 6.76 9.59 48.69
N GLU A 688 6.12 10.71 49.01
CA GLU A 688 4.75 10.74 49.56
C GLU A 688 3.70 11.19 48.54
N GLY A 689 4.11 11.32 47.24
CA GLY A 689 3.24 11.72 46.12
C GLY A 689 3.20 13.22 45.85
N GLU A 690 3.95 14.02 46.63
CA GLU A 690 4.16 15.45 46.44
C GLU A 690 5.05 15.73 45.20
N VAL A 691 5.12 17.00 44.76
CA VAL A 691 6.09 17.42 43.77
C VAL A 691 7.50 17.24 44.35
N ASN A 692 8.42 16.65 43.59
CA ASN A 692 9.78 16.41 44.01
C ASN A 692 10.43 17.74 44.44
N THR A 693 11.00 17.79 45.65
CA THR A 693 11.54 18.99 46.30
C THR A 693 12.69 19.65 45.54
N LYS A 694 13.31 18.94 44.61
CA LYS A 694 14.33 19.54 43.73
C LYS A 694 13.74 20.46 42.66
N ILE A 695 12.43 20.42 42.43
CA ILE A 695 11.71 21.25 41.45
C ILE A 695 11.19 22.50 42.16
N ALA A 696 11.65 23.68 41.73
CA ALA A 696 11.23 24.95 42.31
C ALA A 696 11.11 26.05 41.24
N ASP A 697 10.26 27.06 41.52
CA ASP A 697 10.05 28.19 40.61
C ASP A 697 11.18 29.23 40.71
N THR A 698 11.87 29.25 41.84
CA THR A 698 12.93 30.24 42.16
C THR A 698 14.35 29.79 41.83
N VAL A 699 14.48 28.62 41.22
CA VAL A 699 15.80 28.06 40.86
C VAL A 699 16.15 28.43 39.42
N THR A 700 17.40 28.82 39.22
CA THR A 700 18.00 28.99 37.89
C THR A 700 18.75 27.71 37.53
N ASP A 701 18.42 27.12 36.42
CA ASP A 701 19.10 25.93 35.90
C ASP A 701 20.53 26.25 35.45
N SER A 702 21.43 25.28 35.50
CA SER A 702 22.77 25.45 34.97
C SER A 702 22.76 25.70 33.44
N THR A 703 23.76 26.42 32.95
CA THR A 703 23.93 26.73 31.53
C THR A 703 23.95 25.44 30.68
N GLU A 704 24.59 24.40 31.20
CA GLU A 704 24.67 23.08 30.54
C GLU A 704 23.31 22.42 30.44
N LEU A 705 22.48 22.49 31.48
CA LEU A 705 21.14 21.91 31.48
C LEU A 705 20.21 22.66 30.50
N ILE A 706 20.29 24.01 30.50
CA ILE A 706 19.52 24.86 29.59
C ILE A 706 19.92 24.57 28.13
N LYS A 707 21.23 24.49 27.86
CA LYS A 707 21.72 24.13 26.52
C LYS A 707 21.23 22.78 26.09
N LEU A 708 21.36 21.76 26.91
CA LEU A 708 20.87 20.41 26.64
C LEU A 708 19.36 20.37 26.42
N LEU A 709 18.58 21.20 27.16
CA LEU A 709 17.15 21.34 26.92
C LEU A 709 16.85 21.83 25.51
N HIS A 710 17.52 22.93 25.08
CA HIS A 710 17.29 23.46 23.72
C HIS A 710 17.75 22.51 22.61
N GLU A 711 18.87 21.79 22.82
CA GLU A 711 19.30 20.68 21.94
C GLU A 711 18.23 19.60 21.89
N THR A 712 17.61 19.27 23.01
CA THR A 712 16.56 18.24 23.10
C THR A 712 15.27 18.71 22.41
N ILE A 713 14.84 19.96 22.59
CA ILE A 713 13.67 20.54 21.90
C ILE A 713 13.87 20.41 20.38
N LYS A 714 15.02 20.88 19.88
CA LYS A 714 15.34 20.83 18.46
C LYS A 714 15.37 19.41 17.95
N LYS A 715 16.13 18.52 18.61
CA LYS A 715 16.34 17.14 18.18
C LYS A 715 15.04 16.33 18.16
N VAL A 716 14.23 16.43 19.21
CA VAL A 716 12.95 15.71 19.29
C VAL A 716 11.98 16.22 18.23
N GLY A 717 11.90 17.54 18.01
CA GLY A 717 11.05 18.12 16.96
C GLY A 717 11.46 17.66 15.57
N ASP A 718 12.75 17.76 15.23
CA ASP A 718 13.30 17.33 13.93
C ASP A 718 13.14 15.82 13.71
N ASP A 719 13.23 15.01 14.77
CA ASP A 719 13.09 13.57 14.70
C ASP A 719 11.62 13.13 14.54
N ILE A 720 10.68 13.83 15.18
CA ILE A 720 9.24 13.58 14.94
C ILE A 720 8.87 13.90 13.49
N GLU A 721 9.28 15.08 12.97
CA GLU A 721 9.04 15.44 11.57
C GLU A 721 9.65 14.42 10.58
N GLY A 722 10.79 13.85 10.94
CA GLY A 722 11.51 12.85 10.14
C GLY A 722 11.13 11.40 10.42
N LEU A 723 10.13 11.13 11.29
CA LEU A 723 9.70 9.79 11.70
C LEU A 723 10.84 8.94 12.32
N ARG A 724 11.81 9.60 12.97
CA ARG A 724 12.97 8.98 13.65
C ARG A 724 12.75 8.87 15.14
N PHE A 725 11.70 8.21 15.56
CA PHE A 725 11.24 8.17 16.95
C PHE A 725 12.25 7.54 17.92
N ASN A 726 12.99 6.53 17.48
CA ASN A 726 14.02 5.87 18.29
C ASN A 726 15.13 6.84 18.72
N THR A 727 15.55 7.76 17.85
CA THR A 727 16.56 8.76 18.16
C THR A 727 16.00 9.89 19.05
N ALA A 728 14.71 10.26 18.87
CA ALA A 728 14.02 11.19 19.76
C ALA A 728 13.95 10.64 21.21
N ILE A 729 13.58 9.37 21.36
CA ILE A 729 13.52 8.70 22.67
C ILE A 729 14.91 8.65 23.31
N SER A 730 15.94 8.30 22.54
CA SER A 730 17.33 8.29 23.02
C SER A 730 17.76 9.65 23.55
N GLN A 731 17.40 10.74 22.85
CA GLN A 731 17.70 12.11 23.29
C GLN A 731 16.97 12.46 24.60
N MET A 732 15.71 12.06 24.73
CA MET A 732 14.94 12.25 25.99
C MET A 732 15.54 11.46 27.15
N MET A 733 16.08 10.26 26.90
CA MET A 733 16.81 9.49 27.91
C MET A 733 18.11 10.19 28.34
N ILE A 734 18.84 10.80 27.40
CA ILE A 734 20.03 11.60 27.70
C ILE A 734 19.66 12.79 28.59
N PHE A 735 18.58 13.51 28.28
CA PHE A 735 18.11 14.63 29.07
C PHE A 735 17.67 14.19 30.48
N THR A 736 16.96 13.08 30.60
CA THR A 736 16.56 12.52 31.90
C THR A 736 17.76 12.16 32.80
N ASN A 737 18.84 11.63 32.19
CA ASN A 737 20.06 11.36 32.94
C ASN A 737 20.76 12.66 33.43
N ALA A 738 20.62 13.77 32.68
CA ALA A 738 21.09 15.08 33.13
C ALA A 738 20.21 15.63 34.25
N LEU A 739 18.90 15.49 34.14
CA LEU A 739 17.96 15.84 35.22
C LEU A 739 18.30 15.11 36.52
N GLN A 740 18.62 13.82 36.49
CA GLN A 740 19.00 13.04 37.69
C GLN A 740 20.24 13.60 38.42
N LYS A 741 21.20 14.13 37.65
CA LYS A 741 22.44 14.69 38.17
C LYS A 741 22.29 16.12 38.70
N ALA A 742 21.27 16.83 38.24
CA ALA A 742 21.02 18.20 38.66
C ALA A 742 20.50 18.22 40.11
N PRO A 743 21.10 18.99 41.02
CA PRO A 743 20.65 19.10 42.40
C PRO A 743 19.29 19.80 42.51
N HIS A 744 19.02 20.73 41.60
CA HIS A 744 17.78 21.49 41.50
C HIS A 744 17.42 21.65 40.00
N VAL A 745 16.14 21.75 39.70
CA VAL A 745 15.61 21.96 38.36
C VAL A 745 14.47 22.97 38.42
N SER A 746 14.44 23.91 37.48
CA SER A 746 13.33 24.86 37.41
C SER A 746 12.05 24.11 36.94
N ARG A 747 10.91 24.53 37.50
CA ARG A 747 9.61 23.99 37.09
C ARG A 747 9.36 24.19 35.58
N GLY A 748 9.87 25.32 35.02
CA GLY A 748 9.79 25.63 33.59
C GLY A 748 10.51 24.58 32.76
N THR A 749 11.73 24.21 33.06
CA THR A 749 12.50 23.16 32.37
C THR A 749 11.81 21.81 32.47
N MET A 750 11.30 21.43 33.63
CA MET A 750 10.60 20.18 33.78
C MET A 750 9.30 20.13 32.92
N ARG A 751 8.51 21.21 32.95
CA ARG A 751 7.31 21.33 32.11
C ARG A 751 7.64 21.24 30.61
N THR A 752 8.69 21.93 30.19
CA THR A 752 9.14 21.85 28.76
C THR A 752 9.54 20.43 28.40
N PHE A 753 10.23 19.71 29.28
CA PHE A 753 10.57 18.32 29.03
C PHE A 753 9.32 17.42 28.92
N LEU A 754 8.32 17.64 29.78
CA LEU A 754 7.06 16.89 29.70
C LEU A 754 6.30 17.15 28.38
N GLN A 755 6.36 18.38 27.84
CA GLN A 755 5.78 18.66 26.53
C GLN A 755 6.44 17.84 25.41
N LEU A 756 7.76 17.61 25.48
CA LEU A 756 8.48 16.76 24.52
C LEU A 756 8.14 15.28 24.67
N LEU A 757 7.91 14.83 25.89
CA LEU A 757 7.59 13.44 26.21
C LEU A 757 6.13 13.07 25.90
N ALA A 758 5.21 14.02 26.07
CA ALA A 758 3.75 13.78 26.01
C ALA A 758 3.26 13.12 24.72
N PRO A 759 3.77 13.40 23.50
CA PRO A 759 3.37 12.65 22.30
C PRO A 759 3.71 11.15 22.38
N PHE A 760 4.78 10.79 23.05
CA PHE A 760 5.28 9.41 23.17
C PHE A 760 4.63 8.66 24.34
N ALA A 761 4.49 9.31 25.48
CA ALA A 761 3.90 8.78 26.72
C ALA A 761 2.81 9.73 27.23
N PRO A 762 1.65 9.77 26.57
CA PRO A 762 0.66 10.80 26.79
C PRO A 762 0.00 10.73 28.17
N HIS A 763 -0.20 9.54 28.73
CA HIS A 763 -0.85 9.40 30.04
C HIS A 763 0.07 9.91 31.15
N LEU A 764 1.34 9.51 31.11
CA LEU A 764 2.35 10.01 32.04
C LEU A 764 2.54 11.53 31.89
N GLY A 765 2.57 12.01 30.65
CA GLY A 765 2.71 13.43 30.34
C GLY A 765 1.60 14.28 30.94
N GLU A 766 0.35 13.89 30.78
CA GLU A 766 -0.83 14.58 31.35
C GLU A 766 -0.81 14.57 32.89
N GLU A 767 -0.57 13.40 33.46
CA GLU A 767 -0.54 13.25 34.94
C GLU A 767 0.53 14.14 35.58
N LEU A 768 1.75 14.09 35.06
CA LEU A 768 2.84 14.88 35.58
C LEU A 768 2.67 16.38 35.32
N TRP A 769 2.05 16.75 34.18
CA TRP A 769 1.71 18.13 33.88
C TRP A 769 0.73 18.69 34.91
N GLY A 770 -0.33 17.96 35.25
CA GLY A 770 -1.31 18.34 36.27
C GLY A 770 -0.66 18.48 37.62
N ARG A 771 0.21 17.53 38.05
CA ARG A 771 0.92 17.56 39.32
C ARG A 771 1.89 18.74 39.44
N LEU A 772 2.51 19.15 38.34
CA LEU A 772 3.38 20.34 38.34
C LEU A 772 2.59 21.66 38.28
N GLY A 773 1.27 21.62 38.48
CA GLY A 773 0.39 22.77 38.55
C GLY A 773 -0.08 23.30 37.21
N GLY A 774 0.06 22.55 36.11
CA GLY A 774 -0.43 22.95 34.78
C GLY A 774 0.05 24.33 34.32
N GLY A 775 -0.48 24.80 33.21
CA GLY A 775 -0.39 26.22 32.84
C GLY A 775 -1.68 26.95 33.22
N PRO A 776 -1.66 28.27 33.37
CA PRO A 776 -2.82 29.06 33.80
C PRO A 776 -4.05 28.92 32.90
N ASP A 777 -3.86 28.52 31.64
CA ASP A 777 -4.93 28.43 30.64
C ASP A 777 -5.11 27.02 30.05
N ALA A 778 -4.41 25.98 30.53
CA ALA A 778 -4.44 24.66 29.94
C ALA A 778 -4.74 23.57 30.99
N ALA A 779 -5.96 23.06 30.97
CA ALA A 779 -6.36 21.90 31.76
C ALA A 779 -5.58 20.62 31.35
N THR A 780 -4.97 20.60 30.18
CA THR A 780 -4.29 19.44 29.58
C THR A 780 -3.05 19.86 28.79
N ILE A 781 -1.98 19.03 28.84
CA ILE A 781 -0.72 19.28 28.16
C ILE A 781 -0.87 19.29 26.61
N MET A 782 -1.83 18.56 26.08
CA MET A 782 -2.06 18.48 24.64
C MET A 782 -2.49 19.79 23.99
N ASN A 783 -3.02 20.74 24.77
CA ASN A 783 -3.40 22.07 24.28
C ASN A 783 -2.26 23.10 24.41
N VAL A 784 -1.12 22.71 24.95
CA VAL A 784 0.02 23.60 25.13
C VAL A 784 0.84 23.66 23.85
N PRO A 785 1.23 24.89 23.39
CA PRO A 785 2.05 25.02 22.18
C PRO A 785 3.39 24.28 22.32
N TRP A 786 3.85 23.68 21.21
CA TRP A 786 5.16 23.02 21.16
C TRP A 786 6.28 23.99 21.52
N PRO A 787 7.21 23.62 22.41
CA PRO A 787 8.25 24.52 22.87
C PRO A 787 9.20 24.90 21.73
N GLN A 788 9.65 26.16 21.75
CA GLN A 788 10.61 26.68 20.78
C GLN A 788 12.02 26.58 21.35
N PHE A 789 12.99 26.17 20.52
CA PHE A 789 14.39 26.24 20.91
C PHE A 789 14.97 27.61 20.54
N ASP A 790 15.90 28.08 21.38
CA ASP A 790 16.68 29.28 21.08
C ASP A 790 17.96 28.87 20.35
N ALA A 791 18.09 29.35 19.10
CA ALA A 791 19.28 29.08 18.31
C ALA A 791 20.57 29.69 18.89
N ALA A 792 20.45 30.82 19.61
CA ALA A 792 21.62 31.45 20.23
C ALA A 792 22.20 30.57 21.36
N THR A 793 21.33 29.91 22.11
CA THR A 793 21.73 28.96 23.17
C THR A 793 22.42 27.70 22.61
N LEU A 794 22.15 27.34 21.34
CA LEU A 794 22.80 26.21 20.67
C LEU A 794 24.19 26.52 20.15
N HIS A 795 24.52 27.80 19.96
CA HIS A 795 25.88 28.19 19.54
C HIS A 795 26.85 27.94 20.70
N SER A 796 27.64 26.89 20.56
CA SER A 796 28.78 26.67 21.47
C SER A 796 29.88 27.63 21.08
N SER A 797 30.35 28.42 22.06
CA SER A 797 31.59 29.16 21.85
C SER A 797 32.79 28.25 21.76
N GLU A 798 32.64 26.98 22.18
CA GLU A 798 33.72 26.01 22.20
C GLU A 798 33.26 24.68 21.54
N VAL A 799 34.21 23.99 20.93
CA VAL A 799 34.05 22.68 20.30
C VAL A 799 35.16 21.73 20.75
N LYS A 800 34.86 20.44 20.78
CA LYS A 800 35.82 19.41 21.13
C LYS A 800 36.76 19.12 19.96
N LEU A 801 37.98 19.57 20.03
CA LEU A 801 39.05 19.27 19.08
C LEU A 801 39.78 17.98 19.48
N VAL A 802 39.75 17.00 18.58
CA VAL A 802 40.45 15.72 18.77
C VAL A 802 41.87 15.82 18.23
N PHE A 803 42.86 15.49 19.05
CA PHE A 803 44.26 15.43 18.67
C PHE A 803 44.70 14.03 18.29
N GLN A 804 45.29 13.91 17.12
CA GLN A 804 45.92 12.67 16.66
C GLN A 804 47.42 12.91 16.36
N VAL A 805 48.21 11.88 16.58
CA VAL A 805 49.63 11.84 16.16
C VAL A 805 49.83 10.57 15.36
N ASN A 806 50.27 10.73 14.10
CA ASN A 806 50.39 9.62 13.13
C ASN A 806 49.13 8.81 12.99
N GLY A 807 47.93 9.51 12.92
CA GLY A 807 46.61 8.89 12.80
C GLY A 807 46.07 8.21 14.06
N LYS A 808 46.79 8.18 15.17
CA LYS A 808 46.36 7.62 16.47
C LYS A 808 45.81 8.70 17.39
N HIS A 809 44.63 8.50 17.95
CA HIS A 809 44.06 9.38 18.99
C HIS A 809 45.01 9.48 20.19
N ARG A 810 45.33 10.70 20.63
CA ARG A 810 46.22 10.98 21.76
C ARG A 810 45.60 11.84 22.87
N GLY A 811 44.56 12.59 22.50
CA GLY A 811 43.85 13.45 23.44
C GLY A 811 42.75 14.26 22.79
N ASP A 812 42.01 15.01 23.55
CA ASP A 812 41.00 15.95 23.11
C ASP A 812 40.95 17.15 24.05
N GLN A 813 40.53 18.30 23.55
CA GLN A 813 40.43 19.55 24.31
C GLN A 813 39.26 20.39 23.81
N MET A 814 38.55 21.07 24.73
CA MET A 814 37.58 22.10 24.35
C MET A 814 38.34 23.33 23.87
N VAL A 815 38.00 23.80 22.69
CA VAL A 815 38.64 24.97 22.01
C VAL A 815 37.55 25.87 21.42
N ALA A 816 37.87 27.16 21.28
CA ALA A 816 36.93 28.11 20.68
C ALA A 816 36.52 27.68 19.25
N VAL A 817 35.27 27.90 18.86
CA VAL A 817 34.78 27.68 17.51
C VAL A 817 35.56 28.60 16.54
N GLY A 818 36.10 28.00 15.48
CA GLY A 818 36.89 28.77 14.51
C GLY A 818 38.33 28.98 14.94
N LEU A 819 38.84 28.25 15.96
CA LEU A 819 40.25 28.29 16.37
C LEU A 819 41.17 28.17 15.13
N ALA A 820 42.15 29.05 15.02
CA ALA A 820 43.10 28.99 13.91
C ALA A 820 44.03 27.77 14.05
N GLU A 821 44.54 27.27 12.94
CA GLU A 821 45.44 26.09 12.91
C GLU A 821 46.70 26.31 13.80
N ALA A 822 47.23 27.52 13.81
CA ALA A 822 48.38 27.85 14.65
C ALA A 822 48.08 27.71 16.14
N ASP A 823 46.92 28.15 16.58
CA ASP A 823 46.47 28.04 17.97
C ASP A 823 46.11 26.58 18.34
N ALA A 824 45.54 25.84 17.39
CA ALA A 824 45.27 24.40 17.57
C ALA A 824 46.57 23.59 17.71
N LEU A 825 47.63 23.98 16.96
CA LEU A 825 48.96 23.42 17.11
C LEU A 825 49.56 23.74 18.48
N ALA A 826 49.45 25.00 18.94
CA ALA A 826 49.92 25.41 20.25
C ALA A 826 49.19 24.65 21.37
N ALA A 827 47.86 24.47 21.25
CA ALA A 827 47.06 23.63 22.14
C ALA A 827 47.52 22.16 22.18
N ALA A 828 47.85 21.59 21.03
CA ALA A 828 48.35 20.22 20.93
C ALA A 828 49.73 20.06 21.62
N HIS A 829 50.62 21.03 21.43
CA HIS A 829 51.95 21.04 22.08
C HIS A 829 51.86 21.16 23.61
N SER A 830 50.94 21.98 24.12
CA SER A 830 50.73 22.18 25.57
C SER A 830 49.85 21.07 26.21
N HIS A 831 49.18 20.24 25.43
CA HIS A 831 48.27 19.22 25.97
C HIS A 831 49.02 18.10 26.71
N PRO A 832 48.69 17.76 27.98
CA PRO A 832 49.47 16.83 28.81
C PRO A 832 49.68 15.45 28.19
N ARG A 833 48.72 14.95 27.38
CA ARG A 833 48.78 13.63 26.71
C ARG A 833 49.33 13.68 25.30
N VAL A 834 49.29 14.80 24.62
CA VAL A 834 49.70 14.97 23.22
C VAL A 834 51.12 15.46 23.12
N GLY A 835 51.48 16.49 23.92
CA GLY A 835 52.80 17.12 23.95
C GLY A 835 53.98 16.14 24.01
N PRO A 836 53.96 15.12 24.91
CA PRO A 836 55.01 14.10 24.97
C PRO A 836 55.24 13.32 23.65
N HIS A 837 54.23 13.18 22.83
CA HIS A 837 54.34 12.52 21.52
C HIS A 837 54.95 13.42 20.45
N LEU A 838 55.02 14.73 20.69
CA LEU A 838 55.55 15.73 19.79
C LEU A 838 56.95 16.17 20.17
N HIS A 839 57.34 15.95 21.41
CA HIS A 839 58.63 16.41 21.98
C HIS A 839 59.82 15.75 21.21
N GLY A 840 60.67 16.61 20.69
CA GLY A 840 61.88 16.17 19.93
C GLY A 840 61.61 15.63 18.54
N LYS A 841 60.39 15.77 18.04
CA LYS A 841 59.97 15.27 16.71
C LYS A 841 59.72 16.41 15.74
N THR A 842 59.96 16.18 14.46
CA THR A 842 59.67 17.12 13.38
C THR A 842 58.30 16.83 12.81
N ILE A 843 57.43 17.87 12.76
CA ILE A 843 56.12 17.77 12.14
C ILE A 843 56.29 17.86 10.63
N LYS A 844 56.01 16.79 9.92
CA LYS A 844 56.08 16.71 8.45
C LYS A 844 54.79 17.19 7.76
N ARG A 845 53.66 16.97 8.40
CA ARG A 845 52.37 17.34 7.84
C ARG A 845 51.36 17.62 8.96
N VAL A 846 50.60 18.68 8.77
CA VAL A 846 49.44 19.02 9.59
C VAL A 846 48.18 18.75 8.78
N VAL A 847 47.22 18.05 9.39
CA VAL A 847 45.86 17.90 8.83
C VAL A 847 44.91 18.45 9.88
N TYR A 848 44.41 19.64 9.60
CA TYR A 848 43.50 20.36 10.51
C TYR A 848 42.13 20.51 9.90
N VAL A 849 41.13 20.02 10.60
CA VAL A 849 39.71 20.25 10.30
C VAL A 849 39.14 21.05 11.47
N PRO A 850 38.86 22.38 11.28
CA PRO A 850 38.40 23.24 12.34
C PRO A 850 37.25 22.64 13.16
N GLY A 851 37.42 22.66 14.49
CA GLY A 851 36.41 22.17 15.43
C GLY A 851 36.17 20.65 15.43
N LYS A 852 36.99 19.87 14.69
CA LYS A 852 36.82 18.39 14.64
C LYS A 852 38.11 17.66 15.00
N ILE A 853 39.17 17.88 14.23
CA ILE A 853 40.37 17.06 14.37
C ILE A 853 41.63 17.84 13.97
N LEU A 854 42.69 17.65 14.77
CA LEU A 854 44.06 18.02 14.38
C LEU A 854 44.90 16.74 14.40
N ASN A 855 45.36 16.30 13.23
CA ASN A 855 46.26 15.17 13.11
C ASN A 855 47.64 15.64 12.68
N LEU A 856 48.66 15.35 13.51
CA LEU A 856 50.05 15.72 13.31
C LEU A 856 50.83 14.47 12.87
N VAL A 857 51.36 14.53 11.66
CA VAL A 857 52.24 13.47 11.16
C VAL A 857 53.67 13.89 11.53
N VAL A 858 54.29 13.13 12.41
CA VAL A 858 55.61 13.40 12.96
C VAL A 858 56.61 12.29 12.67
N GLU A 859 57.85 12.62 12.56
CA GLU A 859 59.02 11.72 12.40
C GLU A 859 59.95 11.86 13.58
#